data_ceef57a0e728e469387028ae06f4d6ae
#
_entry.id   ceef57a0e728e469387028ae06f4d6ae
#
_cell.length_a   1.000
_cell.length_b   1.000
_cell.length_c   1.000
_cell.angle_alpha   90.00
_cell.angle_beta   90.00
_cell.angle_gamma   90.00
#
_symmetry.space_group_name_H-M   'P 1'
#
loop_
_entity.id
_entity.type
_entity.pdbx_description
1 polymer ?
#
loop_
_entity_poly.entity_id
_entity_poly.type
_entity_poly.pdbx_seq_one_letter_code
_entity_poly.pdbx_strand_id
1 'polypeptide(L)'
;YKDSNGFMWFGTASGLNRYDGYNIKIYRSQKDDEKSLPDSYVEDIQEDASGNLWIRTGSGYAIYNSASDVFDRNVEAWMWNVGLTGNPSLIYIDKEKTFWIYINGKGVYSYREGQKNAVAVKEADELLAKAEVSDMKECGEGILLVLSNGILVCIDEEKQNIKWTNPDIAEDCREVKNATFDLFVDHSGRAWIFSVEGMWIYSLSRKVWEQRSPRTDTYNTVRAVAQDKYGCIWVGRDQDGVELIEPAGRKIRLANDPNNGRTLSNNTITALYEDEAGTMWVGTYKKGVSFYNESVFKFGIADVGDINCVEDGGGDIVWVGTNDRGLIRWNSVTDERMFFSHTADPRSISSDVIVCLLRDSSGRVWAGTFWGGLNCYDGNRFIHYRSRKGDSNSLVYDNVWALAEDADKNIWIGTLGGGLQCLNPQTGIFTTYSTGNSNLVSDYISSLCISCDNNLIIGTSAGMAFMDLRTGEITNFAGTKSGKTRLSNQNINQVYEDSRGLLWIATREGLNVYDSKRDELYEVPIKPGFSKLLILGITEDENKSIWISTGGELINVVLSVDSKTEQPVFRCYTYNDKDGLQSCDFNQRSLKRLHTGEIVVGGLYGLNRFQPGNIKYNRTLPKVMFTGFQLFNEDVKVGKEYAGRVILKEALNETEEVVLAYKQNVFTVLFASDNFVLPEKTQYFYKLEGFNENWLTSMSDMHRVTYTNLAPGTYILKVKATNSDGYAGT
;
A
#
# COMPACT_ATOMS: atom_id res chain seq x y z
N TYR A 1 -5.04 13.99 13.45
CA TYR A 1 -5.26 15.21 12.67
C TYR A 1 -4.05 15.51 11.78
N LYS A 2 -4.27 15.86 10.50
CA LYS A 2 -3.22 16.32 9.59
C LYS A 2 -3.31 17.84 9.47
N ASP A 3 -2.22 18.56 9.81
CA ASP A 3 -2.19 20.01 9.74
C ASP A 3 -1.92 20.53 8.31
N SER A 4 -2.13 21.84 8.10
CA SER A 4 -1.90 22.50 6.81
C SER A 4 -0.43 22.49 6.35
N ASN A 5 0.51 22.31 7.28
CA ASN A 5 1.95 22.14 7.02
C ASN A 5 2.30 20.72 6.56
N GLY A 6 1.35 19.77 6.68
CA GLY A 6 1.48 18.39 6.24
C GLY A 6 1.90 17.39 7.33
N PHE A 7 2.08 17.82 8.58
CA PHE A 7 2.37 16.90 9.69
C PHE A 7 1.13 16.15 10.17
N MET A 8 1.31 14.90 10.53
CA MET A 8 0.27 14.10 11.18
C MET A 8 0.42 14.18 12.70
N TRP A 9 -0.68 14.52 13.39
CA TRP A 9 -0.73 14.67 14.83
C TRP A 9 -1.56 13.60 15.50
N PHE A 10 -1.04 13.01 16.58
CA PHE A 10 -1.71 12.02 17.38
C PHE A 10 -1.85 12.49 18.81
N GLY A 11 -3.08 12.79 19.24
CA GLY A 11 -3.41 13.03 20.64
C GLY A 11 -3.48 11.72 21.41
N THR A 12 -2.83 11.63 22.55
CA THR A 12 -2.81 10.43 23.38
C THR A 12 -3.00 10.77 24.86
N ALA A 13 -3.21 9.74 25.68
CA ALA A 13 -3.24 9.88 27.14
C ALA A 13 -1.87 10.28 27.76
N SER A 14 -0.79 10.30 26.98
CA SER A 14 0.57 10.54 27.46
C SER A 14 1.31 11.66 26.69
N GLY A 15 0.59 12.49 25.98
CA GLY A 15 1.11 13.62 25.23
C GLY A 15 0.55 13.73 23.83
N LEU A 16 0.98 14.80 23.15
CA LEU A 16 0.72 15.07 21.74
C LEU A 16 1.94 14.65 20.94
N ASN A 17 1.73 13.95 19.82
CA ASN A 17 2.78 13.40 18.99
C ASN A 17 2.67 13.97 17.57
N ARG A 18 3.74 14.58 17.08
CA ARG A 18 3.86 15.05 15.69
C ARG A 18 4.68 14.05 14.87
N TYR A 19 4.12 13.54 13.80
CA TYR A 19 4.74 12.57 12.90
C TYR A 19 5.00 13.19 11.52
N ASP A 20 6.20 13.00 11.00
CA ASP A 20 6.65 13.52 9.71
C ASP A 20 6.80 12.45 8.62
N GLY A 21 6.35 11.22 8.89
CA GLY A 21 6.54 10.06 8.02
C GLY A 21 7.72 9.17 8.43
N TYR A 22 8.68 9.69 9.19
CA TYR A 22 9.89 8.98 9.62
C TYR A 22 10.11 9.05 11.13
N ASN A 23 9.85 10.21 11.74
CA ASN A 23 10.12 10.47 13.15
C ASN A 23 8.86 10.94 13.88
N ILE A 24 8.81 10.67 15.16
CA ILE A 24 7.77 11.17 16.06
C ILE A 24 8.40 12.13 17.05
N LYS A 25 7.95 13.41 17.05
CA LYS A 25 8.27 14.38 18.08
C LYS A 25 7.17 14.39 19.13
N ILE A 26 7.54 14.19 20.40
CA ILE A 26 6.60 14.07 21.52
C ILE A 26 6.58 15.34 22.34
N TYR A 27 5.39 15.88 22.58
CA TYR A 27 5.13 17.02 23.46
C TYR A 27 4.35 16.55 24.69
N ARG A 28 4.82 16.95 25.87
CA ARG A 28 4.21 16.60 27.16
C ARG A 28 4.06 17.79 28.04
N SER A 29 3.16 17.71 28.99
CA SER A 29 3.07 18.70 30.08
C SER A 29 4.35 18.67 30.91
N GLN A 30 4.92 19.85 31.16
CA GLN A 30 6.05 20.06 32.04
C GLN A 30 5.67 21.12 33.07
N LYS A 31 5.86 20.80 34.36
CA LYS A 31 5.35 21.60 35.47
C LYS A 31 5.98 23.02 35.51
N ASP A 32 7.25 23.09 35.13
CA ASP A 32 8.04 24.36 35.24
C ASP A 32 8.23 25.03 33.87
N ASP A 33 7.53 24.57 32.83
CA ASP A 33 7.59 25.14 31.47
C ASP A 33 6.19 25.56 31.02
N GLU A 34 5.91 26.86 31.09
CA GLU A 34 4.65 27.47 30.66
C GLU A 34 4.41 27.35 29.14
N LYS A 35 5.46 27.06 28.37
CA LYS A 35 5.40 26.83 26.90
C LYS A 35 5.14 25.38 26.52
N SER A 36 4.96 24.48 27.48
CA SER A 36 4.58 23.11 27.28
C SER A 36 3.06 22.90 27.32
N LEU A 37 2.54 21.71 27.02
CA LEU A 37 1.11 21.37 27.18
C LEU A 37 0.65 21.59 28.63
N PRO A 38 -0.60 22.07 28.86
CA PRO A 38 -1.16 22.18 30.22
C PRO A 38 -1.36 20.82 30.88
N ASP A 39 -1.75 19.82 30.11
CA ASP A 39 -1.94 18.42 30.51
C ASP A 39 -1.47 17.49 29.39
N SER A 40 -0.99 16.30 29.73
CA SER A 40 -0.58 15.31 28.76
C SER A 40 -1.73 14.48 28.18
N TYR A 41 -2.92 14.52 28.78
CA TYR A 41 -4.10 13.85 28.25
C TYR A 41 -4.75 14.71 27.16
N VAL A 42 -4.53 14.35 25.88
CA VAL A 42 -5.03 15.10 24.72
C VAL A 42 -6.33 14.48 24.23
N GLU A 43 -7.37 15.29 24.10
CA GLU A 43 -8.71 14.87 23.72
C GLU A 43 -9.09 15.22 22.28
N ASP A 44 -8.69 16.43 21.81
CA ASP A 44 -9.04 16.93 20.49
C ASP A 44 -7.97 17.84 19.91
N ILE A 45 -7.91 17.91 18.57
CA ILE A 45 -6.96 18.75 17.81
C ILE A 45 -7.72 19.40 16.67
N GLN A 46 -7.70 20.74 16.59
CA GLN A 46 -8.31 21.50 15.50
C GLN A 46 -7.35 22.62 15.07
N GLU A 47 -7.48 23.10 13.82
CA GLU A 47 -6.61 24.12 13.26
C GLU A 47 -7.42 25.36 12.86
N ASP A 48 -6.92 26.54 13.25
CA ASP A 48 -7.52 27.83 12.88
C ASP A 48 -7.07 28.32 11.49
N ALA A 49 -7.58 29.48 11.08
CA ALA A 49 -7.26 30.09 9.78
C ALA A 49 -5.80 30.55 9.67
N SER A 50 -5.15 30.77 10.79
CA SER A 50 -3.73 31.19 10.88
C SER A 50 -2.76 30.01 10.96
N GLY A 51 -3.27 28.74 10.91
CA GLY A 51 -2.47 27.51 11.01
C GLY A 51 -2.03 27.15 12.43
N ASN A 52 -2.59 27.79 13.49
CA ASN A 52 -2.34 27.37 14.85
C ASN A 52 -3.25 26.18 15.21
N LEU A 53 -2.70 25.25 16.01
CA LEU A 53 -3.50 24.12 16.47
C LEU A 53 -4.10 24.39 17.84
N TRP A 54 -5.40 24.21 17.95
CA TRP A 54 -6.16 24.26 19.19
C TRP A 54 -6.24 22.87 19.79
N ILE A 55 -5.55 22.67 20.89
CA ILE A 55 -5.40 21.38 21.54
C ILE A 55 -6.28 21.35 22.79
N ARG A 56 -7.31 20.50 22.80
CA ARG A 56 -8.10 20.21 24.00
C ARG A 56 -7.39 19.16 24.83
N THR A 57 -7.19 19.45 26.10
CA THR A 57 -6.60 18.53 27.08
C THR A 57 -7.52 18.34 28.26
N GLY A 58 -7.23 17.35 29.12
CA GLY A 58 -8.03 17.10 30.33
C GLY A 58 -8.11 18.28 31.30
N SER A 59 -7.21 19.26 31.22
CA SER A 59 -7.22 20.47 32.06
C SER A 59 -7.63 21.74 31.31
N GLY A 60 -8.00 21.68 30.04
CA GLY A 60 -8.41 22.80 29.20
C GLY A 60 -7.66 22.88 27.87
N TYR A 61 -7.77 24.03 27.22
CA TYR A 61 -7.17 24.28 25.90
C TYR A 61 -5.77 24.85 25.98
N ALA A 62 -4.97 24.56 24.96
CA ALA A 62 -3.74 25.27 24.61
C ALA A 62 -3.70 25.52 23.10
N ILE A 63 -3.04 26.60 22.70
CA ILE A 63 -2.82 26.96 21.30
C ILE A 63 -1.36 26.64 20.97
N TYR A 64 -1.13 25.70 20.05
CA TYR A 64 0.19 25.44 19.51
C TYR A 64 0.46 26.37 18.34
N ASN A 65 1.52 27.17 18.45
CA ASN A 65 2.00 28.03 17.39
C ASN A 65 3.07 27.30 16.56
N SER A 66 2.75 27.01 15.31
CA SER A 66 3.62 26.25 14.40
C SER A 66 4.93 26.99 14.09
N ALA A 67 4.89 28.31 13.98
CA ALA A 67 6.07 29.12 13.66
C ALA A 67 7.10 29.15 14.80
N SER A 68 6.65 29.22 16.06
CA SER A 68 7.53 29.26 17.23
C SER A 68 7.79 27.88 17.87
N ASP A 69 7.03 26.83 17.48
CA ASP A 69 7.09 25.47 18.01
C ASP A 69 6.85 25.41 19.54
N VAL A 70 5.92 26.23 20.04
CA VAL A 70 5.57 26.35 21.46
C VAL A 70 4.06 26.38 21.68
N PHE A 71 3.64 26.08 22.92
CA PHE A 71 2.24 26.19 23.34
C PHE A 71 2.00 27.47 24.13
N ASP A 72 0.87 28.11 23.83
CA ASP A 72 0.31 29.18 24.66
C ASP A 72 -0.85 28.56 25.47
N ARG A 73 -0.72 28.61 26.79
CA ARG A 73 -1.74 28.15 27.75
C ARG A 73 -2.75 29.24 28.11
N ASN A 74 -2.47 30.47 27.74
CA ASN A 74 -3.29 31.63 28.12
C ASN A 74 -4.45 31.85 27.15
N VAL A 75 -5.29 30.81 26.99
CA VAL A 75 -6.49 30.87 26.15
C VAL A 75 -7.47 31.95 26.66
N GLU A 76 -7.46 32.26 27.96
CA GLU A 76 -8.32 33.31 28.53
C GLU A 76 -7.99 34.70 27.94
N ALA A 77 -6.72 35.00 27.66
CA ALA A 77 -6.36 36.22 26.98
C ALA A 77 -6.90 36.30 25.55
N TRP A 78 -6.87 35.21 24.84
CA TRP A 78 -7.47 35.11 23.50
C TRP A 78 -9.00 35.32 23.58
N MET A 79 -9.66 34.66 24.54
CA MET A 79 -11.12 34.81 24.77
C MET A 79 -11.48 36.27 25.06
N TRP A 80 -10.66 36.95 25.88
CA TRP A 80 -10.85 38.38 26.17
C TRP A 80 -10.73 39.24 24.90
N ASN A 81 -9.78 38.94 24.04
CA ASN A 81 -9.58 39.71 22.80
C ASN A 81 -10.76 39.59 21.83
N VAL A 82 -11.52 38.48 21.87
CA VAL A 82 -12.73 38.32 21.07
C VAL A 82 -14.02 38.72 21.81
N GLY A 83 -13.87 39.39 22.96
CA GLY A 83 -14.99 39.95 23.75
C GLY A 83 -15.69 38.91 24.64
N LEU A 84 -15.08 37.79 24.91
CA LEU A 84 -15.62 36.74 25.79
C LEU A 84 -14.84 36.68 27.11
N THR A 85 -15.50 36.22 28.16
CA THR A 85 -14.90 36.00 29.49
C THR A 85 -15.08 34.58 29.96
N GLY A 86 -14.05 34.03 30.62
CA GLY A 86 -14.02 32.67 31.11
C GLY A 86 -13.39 31.70 30.12
N ASN A 87 -13.19 30.48 30.60
CA ASN A 87 -12.58 29.43 29.79
C ASN A 87 -13.62 28.70 28.89
N PRO A 88 -13.28 28.37 27.63
CA PRO A 88 -14.14 27.61 26.78
C PRO A 88 -14.26 26.17 27.31
N SER A 89 -15.48 25.64 27.35
CA SER A 89 -15.75 24.24 27.69
C SER A 89 -15.65 23.34 26.46
N LEU A 90 -16.08 23.85 25.29
CA LEU A 90 -15.94 23.19 24.01
C LEU A 90 -15.72 24.23 22.91
N ILE A 91 -14.75 23.97 22.02
CA ILE A 91 -14.53 24.71 20.79
C ILE A 91 -14.69 23.75 19.63
N TYR A 92 -15.40 24.19 18.59
CA TYR A 92 -15.46 23.55 17.30
C TYR A 92 -15.10 24.60 16.23
N ILE A 93 -14.17 24.24 15.32
CA ILE A 93 -13.76 25.09 14.21
C ILE A 93 -14.29 24.45 12.94
N ASP A 94 -15.19 25.12 12.23
CA ASP A 94 -15.82 24.61 11.02
C ASP A 94 -14.89 24.71 9.79
N LYS A 95 -15.34 24.23 8.64
CA LYS A 95 -14.55 24.25 7.38
C LYS A 95 -14.24 25.66 6.89
N GLU A 96 -15.08 26.64 7.21
CA GLU A 96 -14.86 28.03 6.89
C GLU A 96 -13.99 28.75 7.92
N LYS A 97 -13.42 27.98 8.89
CA LYS A 97 -12.58 28.47 9.97
C LYS A 97 -13.30 29.42 10.95
N THR A 98 -14.62 29.26 11.08
CA THR A 98 -15.41 29.93 12.12
C THR A 98 -15.30 29.15 13.42
N PHE A 99 -15.02 29.84 14.52
CA PHE A 99 -15.02 29.28 15.86
C PHE A 99 -16.45 29.22 16.41
N TRP A 100 -16.85 28.06 16.86
CA TRP A 100 -18.06 27.84 17.66
C TRP A 100 -17.65 27.49 19.07
N ILE A 101 -17.93 28.39 20.01
CA ILE A 101 -17.38 28.37 21.37
C ILE A 101 -18.52 28.17 22.35
N TYR A 102 -18.50 27.09 23.07
CA TYR A 102 -19.39 26.86 24.20
C TYR A 102 -18.69 27.21 25.53
N ILE A 103 -19.33 28.03 26.32
CA ILE A 103 -18.89 28.38 27.67
C ILE A 103 -19.98 27.96 28.65
N ASN A 104 -19.64 27.04 29.55
CA ASN A 104 -20.61 26.50 30.52
C ASN A 104 -21.23 27.64 31.36
N GLY A 105 -22.55 27.63 31.48
CA GLY A 105 -23.33 28.64 32.18
C GLY A 105 -23.42 29.98 31.49
N LYS A 106 -22.88 30.16 30.27
CA LYS A 106 -22.90 31.44 29.51
C LYS A 106 -23.50 31.33 28.12
N GLY A 107 -23.44 30.16 27.47
CA GLY A 107 -24.03 29.96 26.14
C GLY A 107 -23.05 29.55 25.06
N VAL A 108 -23.51 29.61 23.79
CA VAL A 108 -22.75 29.32 22.58
C VAL A 108 -22.52 30.60 21.80
N TYR A 109 -21.32 30.78 21.29
CA TYR A 109 -20.87 31.95 20.55
C TYR A 109 -20.20 31.53 19.24
N SER A 110 -20.33 32.35 18.21
CA SER A 110 -19.56 32.20 16.96
C SER A 110 -18.54 33.35 16.84
N TYR A 111 -17.36 33.05 16.28
CA TYR A 111 -16.34 34.04 15.99
C TYR A 111 -15.60 33.68 14.70
N ARG A 112 -15.46 34.64 13.81
CA ARG A 112 -14.61 34.51 12.60
C ARG A 112 -13.48 35.55 12.68
N GLU A 113 -12.28 35.14 12.28
CA GLU A 113 -11.12 35.99 12.26
C GLU A 113 -11.40 37.30 11.48
N GLY A 114 -11.01 38.44 12.04
CA GLY A 114 -11.31 39.78 11.52
C GLY A 114 -12.60 40.42 12.09
N GLN A 115 -13.43 39.67 12.81
CA GLN A 115 -14.53 40.27 13.59
C GLN A 115 -13.99 40.93 14.86
N LYS A 116 -14.67 42.00 15.31
CA LYS A 116 -14.27 42.69 16.53
C LYS A 116 -14.56 41.88 17.79
N ASN A 117 -15.71 41.22 17.85
CA ASN A 117 -16.17 40.43 18.97
C ASN A 117 -16.92 39.17 18.48
N ALA A 118 -16.94 38.13 19.29
CA ALA A 118 -17.78 36.99 19.11
C ALA A 118 -19.28 37.34 19.24
N VAL A 119 -20.12 36.61 18.54
CA VAL A 119 -21.57 36.80 18.48
C VAL A 119 -22.26 35.68 19.24
N ALA A 120 -23.14 36.03 20.20
CA ALA A 120 -23.92 35.03 20.93
C ALA A 120 -25.04 34.43 20.08
N VAL A 121 -25.23 33.13 20.21
CA VAL A 121 -26.39 32.41 19.62
C VAL A 121 -27.62 32.71 20.48
N LYS A 122 -28.65 33.31 19.87
CA LYS A 122 -29.87 33.70 20.54
C LYS A 122 -30.71 32.44 20.92
N GLU A 123 -31.48 32.56 22.00
CA GLU A 123 -32.44 31.54 22.45
C GLU A 123 -31.82 30.20 22.97
N ALA A 124 -30.47 30.12 23.04
CA ALA A 124 -29.79 28.93 23.54
C ALA A 124 -29.82 28.83 25.09
N ASP A 125 -29.97 29.94 25.79
CA ASP A 125 -29.80 30.06 27.26
C ASP A 125 -30.75 29.16 28.06
N GLU A 126 -32.02 29.03 27.65
CA GLU A 126 -33.01 28.18 28.34
C GLU A 126 -32.71 26.68 28.23
N LEU A 127 -32.16 26.27 27.09
CA LEU A 127 -31.78 24.87 26.85
C LEU A 127 -30.49 24.53 27.60
N LEU A 128 -29.51 25.42 27.52
CA LEU A 128 -28.18 25.25 28.13
C LEU A 128 -28.20 25.42 29.65
N ALA A 129 -29.25 26.04 30.21
CA ALA A 129 -29.45 26.07 31.65
C ALA A 129 -29.78 24.67 32.25
N LYS A 130 -30.14 23.69 31.39
CA LYS A 130 -30.56 22.34 31.80
C LYS A 130 -29.58 21.24 31.40
N ALA A 131 -28.67 21.49 30.47
CA ALA A 131 -27.73 20.50 30.00
C ALA A 131 -26.51 21.19 29.34
N GLU A 132 -25.37 20.53 29.38
CA GLU A 132 -24.13 20.98 28.76
C GLU A 132 -24.06 20.51 27.30
N VAL A 133 -23.29 21.23 26.47
CA VAL A 133 -23.00 20.77 25.10
C VAL A 133 -21.94 19.68 25.16
N SER A 134 -22.28 18.49 24.63
CA SER A 134 -21.37 17.36 24.58
C SER A 134 -20.48 17.42 23.34
N ASP A 135 -21.04 17.68 22.15
CA ASP A 135 -20.28 17.82 20.89
C ASP A 135 -20.99 18.74 19.90
N MET A 136 -20.23 19.27 18.93
CA MET A 136 -20.69 20.16 17.87
C MET A 136 -20.09 19.75 16.53
N LYS A 137 -20.90 19.70 15.47
CA LYS A 137 -20.43 19.46 14.11
C LYS A 137 -21.20 20.28 13.09
N GLU A 138 -20.52 20.69 12.05
CA GLU A 138 -21.15 21.29 10.87
C GLU A 138 -22.11 20.28 10.20
N CYS A 139 -23.27 20.79 9.77
CA CYS A 139 -24.24 20.03 8.96
C CYS A 139 -24.76 20.91 7.82
N GLY A 140 -25.38 20.31 6.80
CA GLY A 140 -25.87 21.08 5.63
C GLY A 140 -26.94 22.14 5.93
N GLU A 141 -27.37 22.28 7.19
CA GLU A 141 -28.36 23.25 7.65
C GLU A 141 -27.81 24.26 8.64
N GLY A 142 -26.53 24.16 9.03
CA GLY A 142 -25.88 24.97 10.04
C GLY A 142 -25.05 24.13 11.01
N ILE A 143 -24.96 24.48 12.26
CA ILE A 143 -24.24 23.74 13.29
C ILE A 143 -25.18 22.89 14.12
N LEU A 144 -24.91 21.59 14.14
CA LEU A 144 -25.61 20.62 14.96
C LEU A 144 -24.88 20.41 16.29
N LEU A 145 -25.61 20.52 17.38
CA LEU A 145 -25.12 20.23 18.73
C LEU A 145 -25.85 19.03 19.29
N VAL A 146 -25.18 18.27 20.12
CA VAL A 146 -25.81 17.28 21.01
C VAL A 146 -25.54 17.69 22.46
N LEU A 147 -26.59 17.73 23.26
CA LEU A 147 -26.49 18.07 24.68
C LEU A 147 -26.30 16.81 25.54
N SER A 148 -25.77 16.97 26.75
CA SER A 148 -25.52 15.90 27.72
C SER A 148 -26.80 15.16 28.21
N ASN A 149 -27.96 15.72 27.92
CA ASN A 149 -29.27 15.08 28.15
C ASN A 149 -29.87 14.43 26.88
N GLY A 150 -29.10 14.39 25.76
CA GLY A 150 -29.55 13.78 24.50
C GLY A 150 -30.43 14.65 23.61
N ILE A 151 -30.60 15.93 23.91
CA ILE A 151 -31.33 16.83 23.02
C ILE A 151 -30.37 17.25 21.86
N LEU A 152 -30.89 17.10 20.62
CA LEU A 152 -30.23 17.67 19.44
C LEU A 152 -30.70 19.12 19.22
N VAL A 153 -29.77 20.00 18.87
CA VAL A 153 -30.03 21.41 18.58
C VAL A 153 -29.34 21.78 17.28
N CYS A 154 -30.07 22.33 16.33
CA CYS A 154 -29.50 22.87 15.11
C CYS A 154 -29.52 24.40 15.15
N ILE A 155 -28.37 25.02 14.94
CA ILE A 155 -28.18 26.46 14.90
C ILE A 155 -28.10 26.93 13.43
N ASP A 156 -28.84 27.98 13.09
CA ASP A 156 -28.76 28.68 11.81
C ASP A 156 -27.52 29.61 11.87
N GLU A 157 -26.51 29.36 11.04
CA GLU A 157 -25.26 30.11 11.03
C GLU A 157 -25.43 31.58 10.66
N GLU A 158 -26.31 31.89 9.69
CA GLU A 158 -26.53 33.26 9.21
C GLU A 158 -27.30 34.09 10.23
N LYS A 159 -28.33 33.48 10.85
CA LYS A 159 -29.23 34.19 11.77
C LYS A 159 -28.76 34.16 13.22
N GLN A 160 -27.77 33.32 13.54
CA GLN A 160 -27.26 33.13 14.90
C GLN A 160 -28.39 32.85 15.90
N ASN A 161 -29.30 31.90 15.54
CA ASN A 161 -30.41 31.47 16.38
C ASN A 161 -30.67 29.96 16.25
N ILE A 162 -31.46 29.40 17.16
CA ILE A 162 -31.90 28.01 17.07
C ILE A 162 -32.88 27.85 15.91
N LYS A 163 -32.58 26.93 15.00
CA LYS A 163 -33.43 26.56 13.88
C LYS A 163 -34.48 25.50 14.24
N TRP A 164 -34.05 24.49 14.97
CA TRP A 164 -34.89 23.43 15.48
C TRP A 164 -34.22 22.65 16.63
N THR A 165 -35.02 21.93 17.41
CA THR A 165 -34.56 20.99 18.46
C THR A 165 -35.25 19.64 18.29
N ASN A 166 -34.58 18.57 18.74
CA ASN A 166 -35.17 17.22 18.78
C ASN A 166 -34.81 16.53 20.10
N PRO A 167 -35.83 16.20 20.96
CA PRO A 167 -35.62 15.60 22.28
C PRO A 167 -35.66 14.06 22.28
N ASP A 168 -35.76 13.39 21.15
CA ASP A 168 -36.11 11.95 21.10
C ASP A 168 -35.07 11.06 21.77
N ILE A 169 -33.77 11.39 21.70
CA ILE A 169 -32.69 10.65 22.40
C ILE A 169 -32.87 10.79 23.91
N ALA A 170 -33.22 12.00 24.38
CA ALA A 170 -33.50 12.20 25.79
C ALA A 170 -34.62 11.34 26.32
N GLU A 171 -35.56 10.96 25.47
CA GLU A 171 -36.64 10.01 25.82
C GLU A 171 -36.14 8.57 25.93
N ASP A 172 -35.21 8.16 25.05
CA ASP A 172 -34.59 6.82 25.09
C ASP A 172 -33.67 6.65 26.31
N CYS A 173 -33.03 7.74 26.74
CA CYS A 173 -32.01 7.75 27.81
C CYS A 173 -32.51 8.33 29.14
N ARG A 174 -33.80 8.22 29.48
CA ARG A 174 -34.44 8.87 30.66
C ARG A 174 -33.79 8.60 32.01
N GLU A 175 -33.04 7.51 32.15
CA GLU A 175 -32.36 7.15 33.41
C GLU A 175 -30.90 7.66 33.46
N VAL A 176 -30.37 8.19 32.34
CA VAL A 176 -28.97 8.62 32.21
C VAL A 176 -28.83 10.10 32.53
N LYS A 177 -28.16 10.40 33.64
CA LYS A 177 -27.77 11.76 33.98
C LYS A 177 -26.34 12.02 33.54
N ASN A 178 -26.12 13.06 32.73
CA ASN A 178 -24.79 13.53 32.24
C ASN A 178 -24.05 12.51 31.39
N ALA A 179 -24.68 12.01 30.33
CA ALA A 179 -23.99 11.23 29.32
C ALA A 179 -23.13 12.14 28.42
N THR A 180 -21.95 11.66 28.01
CA THR A 180 -21.16 12.29 26.98
C THR A 180 -21.54 11.67 25.65
N PHE A 181 -22.07 12.46 24.73
CA PHE A 181 -22.39 12.06 23.37
C PHE A 181 -21.36 12.62 22.41
N ASP A 182 -20.97 11.82 21.44
CA ASP A 182 -20.18 12.22 20.28
C ASP A 182 -21.06 12.31 19.05
N LEU A 183 -20.71 13.16 18.10
CA LEU A 183 -21.48 13.49 16.91
C LEU A 183 -20.62 13.36 15.66
N PHE A 184 -21.12 12.68 14.65
CA PHE A 184 -20.54 12.63 13.32
C PHE A 184 -21.62 12.90 12.27
N VAL A 185 -21.33 13.71 11.23
CA VAL A 185 -22.26 13.96 10.12
C VAL A 185 -21.65 13.44 8.85
N ASP A 186 -22.32 12.49 8.19
CA ASP A 186 -21.83 11.89 6.97
C ASP A 186 -22.18 12.73 5.71
N HIS A 187 -21.55 12.42 4.59
CA HIS A 187 -21.72 13.14 3.33
C HIS A 187 -23.17 13.06 2.75
N SER A 188 -23.97 12.11 3.22
CA SER A 188 -25.39 12.00 2.84
C SER A 188 -26.31 12.84 3.72
N GLY A 189 -25.79 13.55 4.69
CA GLY A 189 -26.53 14.36 5.64
C GLY A 189 -27.24 13.52 6.72
N ARG A 190 -26.64 12.41 7.14
CA ARG A 190 -27.07 11.68 8.33
C ARG A 190 -26.21 12.07 9.51
N ALA A 191 -26.85 12.41 10.61
CA ALA A 191 -26.19 12.61 11.89
C ALA A 191 -26.11 11.28 12.64
N TRP A 192 -24.91 10.89 13.00
CA TRP A 192 -24.58 9.73 13.82
C TRP A 192 -24.28 10.21 15.23
N ILE A 193 -25.12 9.85 16.18
CA ILE A 193 -24.98 10.23 17.58
C ILE A 193 -24.68 8.94 18.36
N PHE A 194 -23.60 8.94 19.11
CA PHE A 194 -23.17 7.74 19.82
C PHE A 194 -22.58 8.07 21.18
N SER A 195 -22.68 7.14 22.09
CA SER A 195 -22.16 7.20 23.45
C SER A 195 -22.04 5.80 24.04
N VAL A 196 -21.66 5.71 25.31
CA VAL A 196 -21.78 4.46 26.07
C VAL A 196 -23.24 3.95 26.18
N GLU A 197 -24.23 4.80 25.94
CA GLU A 197 -25.64 4.51 26.08
C GLU A 197 -26.28 4.00 24.79
N GLY A 198 -25.57 4.04 23.65
CA GLY A 198 -26.12 3.52 22.40
C GLY A 198 -25.63 4.30 21.15
N MET A 199 -26.34 4.06 20.06
CA MET A 199 -26.12 4.72 18.79
C MET A 199 -27.44 5.06 18.12
N TRP A 200 -27.54 6.28 17.60
CA TRP A 200 -28.70 6.81 16.89
C TRP A 200 -28.28 7.40 15.56
N ILE A 201 -29.09 7.23 14.54
CA ILE A 201 -28.84 7.80 13.20
C ILE A 201 -30.07 8.60 12.79
N TYR A 202 -29.88 9.90 12.61
CA TYR A 202 -30.92 10.85 12.21
C TYR A 202 -30.67 11.39 10.81
N SER A 203 -31.66 11.27 9.92
CA SER A 203 -31.62 11.88 8.59
C SER A 203 -32.00 13.35 8.69
N LEU A 204 -31.02 14.24 8.49
CA LEU A 204 -31.24 15.70 8.56
C LEU A 204 -32.18 16.19 7.45
N SER A 205 -32.08 15.63 6.24
CA SER A 205 -32.93 16.03 5.12
C SER A 205 -34.37 15.56 5.23
N ARG A 206 -34.59 14.31 5.75
CA ARG A 206 -35.93 13.73 5.88
C ARG A 206 -36.58 14.00 7.24
N LYS A 207 -35.82 14.51 8.20
CA LYS A 207 -36.22 14.75 9.60
C LYS A 207 -36.80 13.51 10.31
N VAL A 208 -36.17 12.35 10.06
CA VAL A 208 -36.60 11.06 10.65
C VAL A 208 -35.39 10.28 11.19
N TRP A 209 -35.65 9.50 12.21
CA TRP A 209 -34.69 8.52 12.71
C TRP A 209 -34.64 7.31 11.77
N GLU A 210 -33.42 6.99 11.31
CA GLU A 210 -33.16 5.76 10.55
C GLU A 210 -32.81 4.61 11.47
N GLN A 211 -32.17 4.94 12.60
CA GLN A 211 -31.86 3.97 13.64
C GLN A 211 -31.97 4.62 15.03
N ARG A 212 -32.56 3.87 15.97
CA ARG A 212 -32.55 4.18 17.40
C ARG A 212 -32.15 2.90 18.13
N SER A 213 -30.92 2.81 18.60
CA SER A 213 -30.36 1.63 19.25
C SER A 213 -29.80 2.01 20.62
N PRO A 214 -30.66 2.21 21.64
CA PRO A 214 -30.21 2.32 23.01
C PRO A 214 -29.52 1.02 23.42
N ARG A 215 -28.54 1.13 24.31
CA ARG A 215 -27.68 0.03 24.71
C ARG A 215 -28.47 -1.09 25.36
N THR A 216 -28.17 -2.33 24.96
CA THR A 216 -28.73 -3.55 25.54
C THR A 216 -27.71 -4.44 26.24
N ASP A 217 -26.39 -4.22 25.98
CA ASP A 217 -25.29 -4.97 26.60
C ASP A 217 -24.02 -4.10 26.84
N THR A 218 -23.10 -4.61 27.67
CA THR A 218 -21.93 -3.85 28.16
C THR A 218 -20.71 -3.84 27.24
N TYR A 219 -20.71 -4.61 26.14
CA TYR A 219 -19.45 -4.94 25.42
C TYR A 219 -19.32 -4.36 24.00
N ASN A 220 -20.32 -3.63 23.49
CA ASN A 220 -20.31 -3.20 22.07
C ASN A 220 -20.50 -1.69 21.89
N THR A 221 -19.85 -0.90 22.74
CA THR A 221 -19.92 0.56 22.71
C THR A 221 -19.25 1.11 21.46
N VAL A 222 -19.92 2.02 20.73
CA VAL A 222 -19.33 2.81 19.65
C VAL A 222 -18.44 3.90 20.27
N ARG A 223 -17.21 3.99 19.78
CA ARG A 223 -16.20 4.94 20.27
C ARG A 223 -15.83 5.99 19.23
N ALA A 224 -15.95 5.66 17.94
CA ALA A 224 -15.63 6.58 16.86
C ALA A 224 -16.44 6.20 15.61
N VAL A 225 -16.79 7.20 14.81
CA VAL A 225 -17.41 7.03 13.49
C VAL A 225 -16.69 7.95 12.52
N ALA A 226 -16.37 7.43 11.33
CA ALA A 226 -15.80 8.18 10.22
C ALA A 226 -16.39 7.69 8.90
N GLN A 227 -16.24 8.47 7.85
CA GLN A 227 -16.61 8.09 6.50
C GLN A 227 -15.40 8.21 5.59
N ASP A 228 -15.18 7.20 4.72
CA ASP A 228 -14.11 7.27 3.74
C ASP A 228 -14.57 7.93 2.42
N LYS A 229 -13.63 8.28 1.57
CA LYS A 229 -13.86 8.92 0.26
C LYS A 229 -14.74 8.10 -0.69
N TYR A 230 -14.94 6.81 -0.41
CA TYR A 230 -15.85 5.93 -1.16
C TYR A 230 -17.28 5.92 -0.61
N GLY A 231 -17.49 6.64 0.49
CA GLY A 231 -18.77 6.70 1.18
C GLY A 231 -19.03 5.55 2.15
N CYS A 232 -18.04 4.69 2.41
CA CYS A 232 -18.16 3.65 3.42
C CYS A 232 -18.11 4.29 4.82
N ILE A 233 -18.98 3.84 5.72
CA ILE A 233 -18.97 4.26 7.11
C ILE A 233 -18.13 3.28 7.94
N TRP A 234 -17.18 3.81 8.67
CA TRP A 234 -16.33 3.10 9.60
C TRP A 234 -16.84 3.34 11.03
N VAL A 235 -17.23 2.28 11.72
CA VAL A 235 -17.74 2.33 13.10
C VAL A 235 -16.77 1.60 14.01
N GLY A 236 -15.99 2.35 14.76
CA GLY A 236 -15.02 1.84 15.74
C GLY A 236 -15.71 1.49 17.06
N ARG A 237 -15.46 0.28 17.55
CA ARG A 237 -16.12 -0.26 18.74
C ARG A 237 -15.13 -0.59 19.85
N ASP A 238 -15.65 -0.72 21.06
CA ASP A 238 -14.89 -1.23 22.20
C ASP A 238 -14.87 -2.76 22.15
N GLN A 239 -13.66 -3.35 22.04
CA GLN A 239 -13.38 -4.80 21.99
C GLN A 239 -13.91 -5.57 20.75
N ASP A 240 -14.54 -4.92 19.78
CA ASP A 240 -15.11 -5.58 18.58
C ASP A 240 -14.46 -5.14 17.25
N GLY A 241 -13.45 -4.29 17.30
CA GLY A 241 -12.75 -3.78 16.11
C GLY A 241 -13.55 -2.72 15.38
N VAL A 242 -13.55 -2.76 14.05
CA VAL A 242 -14.25 -1.83 13.17
C VAL A 242 -15.34 -2.56 12.38
N GLU A 243 -16.56 -2.04 12.41
CA GLU A 243 -17.61 -2.41 11.46
C GLU A 243 -17.57 -1.43 10.28
N LEU A 244 -17.22 -1.93 9.10
CA LEU A 244 -17.23 -1.19 7.84
C LEU A 244 -18.60 -1.41 7.17
N ILE A 245 -19.31 -0.32 6.87
CA ILE A 245 -20.61 -0.33 6.22
C ILE A 245 -20.46 0.28 4.83
N GLU A 246 -20.55 -0.55 3.79
CA GLU A 246 -20.49 -0.09 2.40
C GLU A 246 -21.76 0.69 2.01
N PRO A 247 -21.69 1.57 0.99
CA PRO A 247 -22.87 2.32 0.51
C PRO A 247 -24.05 1.42 0.10
N ALA A 248 -23.77 0.19 -0.35
CA ALA A 248 -24.78 -0.82 -0.68
C ALA A 248 -25.41 -1.50 0.58
N GLY A 249 -24.95 -1.13 1.77
CA GLY A 249 -25.45 -1.69 3.04
C GLY A 249 -24.78 -2.99 3.48
N ARG A 250 -23.80 -3.52 2.74
CA ARG A 250 -23.01 -4.66 3.17
C ARG A 250 -22.12 -4.27 4.36
N LYS A 251 -22.10 -5.13 5.38
CA LYS A 251 -21.30 -4.93 6.58
C LYS A 251 -20.12 -5.90 6.59
N ILE A 252 -18.93 -5.37 6.89
CA ILE A 252 -17.69 -6.13 7.00
C ILE A 252 -17.09 -5.84 8.37
N ARG A 253 -16.70 -6.87 9.10
CA ARG A 253 -16.00 -6.72 10.37
C ARG A 253 -14.51 -6.81 10.16
N LEU A 254 -13.77 -5.79 10.60
CA LEU A 254 -12.32 -5.76 10.65
C LEU A 254 -11.89 -5.95 12.11
N ALA A 255 -11.11 -6.99 12.38
CA ALA A 255 -10.69 -7.35 13.75
C ALA A 255 -9.21 -7.72 13.78
N ASN A 256 -8.62 -7.71 14.98
CA ASN A 256 -7.26 -8.16 15.21
C ASN A 256 -7.17 -9.69 15.07
N ASP A 257 -6.20 -10.14 14.29
CA ASP A 257 -5.71 -11.51 14.28
C ASP A 257 -4.23 -11.49 14.70
N PRO A 258 -3.86 -12.04 15.85
CA PRO A 258 -2.48 -12.03 16.35
C PRO A 258 -1.46 -12.72 15.41
N ASN A 259 -1.94 -13.61 14.53
CA ASN A 259 -1.10 -14.36 13.59
C ASN A 259 -0.96 -13.65 12.24
N ASN A 260 -1.70 -12.55 12.02
CA ASN A 260 -1.69 -11.81 10.77
C ASN A 260 -1.39 -10.32 11.02
N GLY A 261 -0.15 -9.90 10.82
CA GLY A 261 0.31 -8.52 11.01
C GLY A 261 -0.36 -7.48 10.09
N ARG A 262 -1.24 -7.90 9.16
CA ARG A 262 -1.99 -7.03 8.26
C ARG A 262 -3.40 -6.71 8.77
N THR A 263 -3.76 -7.14 9.96
CA THR A 263 -5.03 -6.83 10.61
C THR A 263 -4.87 -5.70 11.63
N LEU A 264 -5.97 -5.29 12.26
CA LEU A 264 -5.92 -4.28 13.31
C LEU A 264 -4.96 -4.68 14.44
N SER A 265 -4.24 -3.71 15.00
CA SER A 265 -3.33 -3.94 16.12
C SER A 265 -4.07 -4.28 17.43
N ASN A 266 -5.32 -3.85 17.58
CA ASN A 266 -6.21 -4.15 18.72
C ASN A 266 -7.68 -3.98 18.31
N ASN A 267 -8.59 -4.69 19.00
CA ASN A 267 -10.04 -4.61 18.79
C ASN A 267 -10.73 -3.46 19.53
N THR A 268 -10.08 -2.79 20.45
CA THR A 268 -10.60 -1.58 21.09
C THR A 268 -10.17 -0.35 20.32
N ILE A 269 -11.11 0.25 19.59
CA ILE A 269 -10.87 1.41 18.74
C ILE A 269 -11.14 2.68 19.56
N THR A 270 -10.26 3.67 19.44
CA THR A 270 -10.36 4.93 20.20
C THR A 270 -10.56 6.14 19.28
N ALA A 271 -10.12 6.08 18.04
CA ALA A 271 -10.25 7.16 17.07
C ALA A 271 -10.27 6.62 15.64
N LEU A 272 -10.94 7.33 14.75
CA LEU A 272 -10.96 7.12 13.31
C LEU A 272 -10.79 8.46 12.61
N TYR A 273 -9.89 8.52 11.64
CA TYR A 273 -9.62 9.73 10.88
C TYR A 273 -9.23 9.40 9.45
N GLU A 274 -9.90 9.99 8.46
CA GLU A 274 -9.47 9.91 7.06
C GLU A 274 -8.67 11.15 6.69
N ASP A 275 -7.49 10.96 6.10
CA ASP A 275 -6.69 12.05 5.57
C ASP A 275 -7.04 12.36 4.10
N GLU A 276 -6.50 13.47 3.57
CA GLU A 276 -6.73 13.92 2.20
C GLU A 276 -6.24 12.93 1.12
N ALA A 277 -5.31 12.04 1.45
CA ALA A 277 -4.85 10.96 0.58
C ALA A 277 -5.84 9.77 0.55
N GLY A 278 -6.89 9.82 1.38
CA GLY A 278 -7.86 8.74 1.58
C GLY A 278 -7.29 7.58 2.38
N THR A 279 -6.36 7.87 3.27
CA THR A 279 -5.87 6.90 4.26
C THR A 279 -6.74 6.98 5.49
N MET A 280 -7.36 5.86 5.86
CA MET A 280 -8.10 5.75 7.12
C MET A 280 -7.13 5.38 8.24
N TRP A 281 -6.96 6.28 9.19
CA TRP A 281 -6.17 6.10 10.40
C TRP A 281 -7.04 5.57 11.52
N VAL A 282 -6.61 4.50 12.17
CA VAL A 282 -7.37 3.78 13.19
C VAL A 282 -6.56 3.78 14.48
N GLY A 283 -6.91 4.66 15.40
CA GLY A 283 -6.34 4.71 16.75
C GLY A 283 -6.84 3.52 17.58
N THR A 284 -5.92 2.82 18.25
CA THR A 284 -6.26 1.65 19.06
C THR A 284 -5.81 1.81 20.51
N TYR A 285 -6.51 1.15 21.43
CA TYR A 285 -6.18 1.22 22.84
C TYR A 285 -4.84 0.50 23.13
N LYS A 286 -3.85 1.26 23.59
CA LYS A 286 -2.51 0.79 24.00
C LYS A 286 -1.68 0.02 22.96
N LYS A 287 -2.09 -0.01 21.67
CA LYS A 287 -1.37 -0.74 20.61
C LYS A 287 -1.01 0.16 19.41
N GLY A 288 -1.04 1.49 19.62
CA GLY A 288 -0.68 2.47 18.62
C GLY A 288 -1.76 2.70 17.57
N VAL A 289 -1.36 2.95 16.35
CA VAL A 289 -2.23 3.31 15.23
C VAL A 289 -2.08 2.30 14.12
N SER A 290 -3.18 1.80 13.61
CA SER A 290 -3.25 1.07 12.34
C SER A 290 -3.70 2.04 11.24
N PHE A 291 -3.35 1.79 10.00
CA PHE A 291 -3.89 2.55 8.88
C PHE A 291 -4.31 1.64 7.73
N TYR A 292 -5.27 2.10 6.95
CA TYR A 292 -5.73 1.44 5.73
C TYR A 292 -5.69 2.42 4.56
N ASN A 293 -5.04 2.02 3.48
CA ASN A 293 -5.11 2.70 2.19
C ASN A 293 -5.17 1.63 1.09
N GLU A 294 -6.14 1.74 0.18
CA GLU A 294 -6.32 0.71 -0.85
C GLU A 294 -5.13 0.57 -1.81
N SER A 295 -4.32 1.64 -1.97
CA SER A 295 -3.12 1.59 -2.81
C SER A 295 -2.00 0.72 -2.24
N VAL A 296 -2.08 0.32 -0.96
CA VAL A 296 -1.14 -0.61 -0.33
C VAL A 296 -1.48 -2.06 -0.63
N PHE A 297 -2.77 -2.38 -0.75
CA PHE A 297 -3.24 -3.75 -0.97
C PHE A 297 -3.48 -4.04 -2.46
N LYS A 298 -2.41 -3.91 -3.27
CA LYS A 298 -2.46 -4.11 -4.72
C LYS A 298 -2.67 -5.57 -5.13
N PHE A 299 -2.28 -6.51 -4.24
CA PHE A 299 -2.21 -7.95 -4.53
C PHE A 299 -2.97 -8.76 -3.48
N GLY A 300 -3.95 -9.54 -3.93
CA GLY A 300 -4.62 -10.53 -3.09
C GLY A 300 -3.68 -11.68 -2.74
N ILE A 301 -3.89 -12.31 -1.58
CA ILE A 301 -3.13 -13.49 -1.13
C ILE A 301 -4.10 -14.65 -0.91
N ALA A 302 -3.71 -15.83 -1.41
CA ALA A 302 -4.33 -17.09 -1.07
C ALA A 302 -3.28 -18.00 -0.39
N ASP A 303 -3.58 -18.47 0.81
CA ASP A 303 -2.71 -19.43 1.52
C ASP A 303 -2.94 -20.84 0.97
N VAL A 304 -2.05 -21.27 0.11
CA VAL A 304 -2.03 -22.61 -0.51
C VAL A 304 -0.74 -23.38 -0.25
N GLY A 305 0.16 -22.84 0.58
CA GLY A 305 1.46 -23.43 0.92
C GLY A 305 2.58 -23.02 -0.01
N ASP A 306 3.69 -23.76 -0.03
CA ASP A 306 4.87 -23.51 -0.88
C ASP A 306 4.58 -23.93 -2.33
N ILE A 307 4.56 -22.97 -3.25
CA ILE A 307 4.09 -23.14 -4.64
C ILE A 307 5.24 -23.06 -5.61
N ASN A 308 5.50 -24.14 -6.32
CA ASN A 308 6.53 -24.24 -7.36
C ASN A 308 6.06 -23.79 -8.74
N CYS A 309 4.83 -24.11 -9.11
CA CYS A 309 4.31 -23.80 -10.46
C CYS A 309 2.79 -23.67 -10.45
N VAL A 310 2.28 -22.96 -11.45
CA VAL A 310 0.85 -22.71 -11.64
C VAL A 310 0.49 -22.91 -13.09
N GLU A 311 -0.71 -23.49 -13.35
CA GLU A 311 -1.24 -23.66 -14.70
C GLU A 311 -2.74 -23.32 -14.75
N ASP A 312 -3.17 -22.73 -15.85
CA ASP A 312 -4.56 -22.37 -16.12
C ASP A 312 -5.41 -23.62 -16.39
N GLY A 313 -6.38 -23.87 -15.53
CA GLY A 313 -7.32 -25.01 -15.69
C GLY A 313 -8.52 -24.72 -16.58
N GLY A 314 -8.71 -23.47 -16.99
CA GLY A 314 -9.93 -23.00 -17.68
C GLY A 314 -11.12 -22.81 -16.73
N GLY A 315 -12.03 -21.89 -17.06
CA GLY A 315 -13.09 -21.48 -16.15
C GLY A 315 -12.51 -20.90 -14.84
N ASP A 316 -13.04 -21.30 -13.70
CA ASP A 316 -12.56 -20.82 -12.39
C ASP A 316 -11.45 -21.68 -11.80
N ILE A 317 -10.90 -22.63 -12.56
CA ILE A 317 -9.94 -23.62 -12.07
C ILE A 317 -8.51 -23.17 -12.31
N VAL A 318 -7.71 -23.24 -11.27
CA VAL A 318 -6.26 -23.07 -11.29
C VAL A 318 -5.60 -24.36 -10.77
N TRP A 319 -4.62 -24.85 -11.50
CA TRP A 319 -3.80 -25.97 -11.05
C TRP A 319 -2.54 -25.44 -10.40
N VAL A 320 -2.26 -25.92 -9.19
CA VAL A 320 -1.15 -25.46 -8.37
C VAL A 320 -0.25 -26.64 -8.02
N GLY A 321 0.98 -26.59 -8.47
CA GLY A 321 2.02 -27.56 -8.10
C GLY A 321 2.79 -27.07 -6.88
N THR A 322 2.86 -27.89 -5.84
CA THR A 322 3.49 -27.54 -4.57
C THR A 322 4.83 -28.27 -4.36
N ASN A 323 5.58 -27.82 -3.37
CA ASN A 323 6.85 -28.42 -3.00
C ASN A 323 6.72 -29.57 -1.98
N ASP A 324 5.55 -29.77 -1.38
CA ASP A 324 5.38 -30.72 -0.27
C ASP A 324 4.00 -31.38 -0.18
N ARG A 325 3.00 -30.91 -0.95
CA ARG A 325 1.59 -31.34 -0.85
C ARG A 325 1.03 -31.93 -2.15
N GLY A 326 1.88 -32.11 -3.16
CA GLY A 326 1.48 -32.63 -4.46
C GLY A 326 0.84 -31.58 -5.35
N LEU A 327 -0.21 -31.99 -6.08
CA LEU A 327 -0.93 -31.16 -7.02
C LEU A 327 -2.28 -30.75 -6.42
N ILE A 328 -2.63 -29.47 -6.56
CA ILE A 328 -3.90 -28.91 -6.08
C ILE A 328 -4.72 -28.45 -7.30
N ARG A 329 -5.98 -28.90 -7.36
CA ARG A 329 -6.99 -28.31 -8.24
C ARG A 329 -7.82 -27.33 -7.40
N TRP A 330 -7.66 -26.04 -7.67
CA TRP A 330 -8.27 -24.97 -6.90
C TRP A 330 -9.32 -24.23 -7.75
N ASN A 331 -10.55 -24.13 -7.21
CA ASN A 331 -11.54 -23.20 -7.75
C ASN A 331 -11.30 -21.82 -7.12
N SER A 332 -10.84 -20.86 -7.91
CA SER A 332 -10.40 -19.53 -7.46
C SER A 332 -11.55 -18.60 -7.01
N VAL A 333 -12.80 -18.95 -7.31
CA VAL A 333 -14.02 -18.21 -6.95
C VAL A 333 -14.65 -18.77 -5.69
N THR A 334 -14.83 -20.10 -5.61
CA THR A 334 -15.46 -20.74 -4.44
C THR A 334 -14.46 -21.10 -3.33
N ASP A 335 -13.16 -20.99 -3.60
CA ASP A 335 -12.03 -21.43 -2.76
C ASP A 335 -12.03 -22.95 -2.49
N GLU A 336 -12.78 -23.73 -3.23
CA GLU A 336 -12.77 -25.18 -3.12
C GLU A 336 -11.44 -25.75 -3.62
N ARG A 337 -10.81 -26.61 -2.81
CA ARG A 337 -9.50 -27.20 -3.10
C ARG A 337 -9.53 -28.71 -3.06
N MET A 338 -9.07 -29.34 -4.14
CA MET A 338 -8.90 -30.78 -4.23
C MET A 338 -7.40 -31.10 -4.29
N PHE A 339 -6.94 -31.93 -3.36
CA PHE A 339 -5.52 -32.29 -3.21
C PHE A 339 -5.25 -33.65 -3.81
N PHE A 340 -4.18 -33.76 -4.60
CA PHE A 340 -3.68 -35.01 -5.17
C PHE A 340 -2.26 -35.23 -4.63
N SER A 341 -2.12 -36.04 -3.61
CA SER A 341 -0.84 -36.39 -2.99
C SER A 341 -0.36 -37.78 -3.37
N HIS A 342 0.94 -38.01 -3.27
CA HIS A 342 1.55 -39.32 -3.48
C HIS A 342 1.11 -40.31 -2.39
N THR A 343 0.68 -41.49 -2.82
CA THR A 343 0.26 -42.56 -1.91
C THR A 343 0.75 -43.92 -2.47
N ALA A 344 0.52 -45.01 -1.75
CA ALA A 344 0.80 -46.37 -2.22
C ALA A 344 -0.13 -46.82 -3.37
N ASP A 345 -1.21 -46.11 -3.68
CA ASP A 345 -2.06 -46.37 -4.84
C ASP A 345 -1.31 -46.01 -6.13
N PRO A 346 -1.09 -46.97 -7.05
CA PRO A 346 -0.42 -46.71 -8.33
C PRO A 346 -1.16 -45.74 -9.24
N ARG A 347 -2.39 -45.35 -8.91
CA ARG A 347 -3.17 -44.29 -9.60
C ARG A 347 -2.98 -42.89 -9.02
N SER A 348 -2.31 -42.77 -7.86
CA SER A 348 -1.97 -41.47 -7.28
C SER A 348 -0.83 -40.80 -8.05
N ILE A 349 -0.59 -39.52 -7.82
CA ILE A 349 0.58 -38.81 -8.39
C ILE A 349 1.89 -39.46 -7.88
N SER A 350 2.95 -39.43 -8.68
CA SER A 350 4.20 -40.14 -8.38
C SER A 350 5.11 -39.46 -7.37
N SER A 351 4.88 -38.20 -7.04
CA SER A 351 5.66 -37.37 -6.08
C SER A 351 4.82 -36.23 -5.59
N ASP A 352 5.08 -35.78 -4.35
CA ASP A 352 4.47 -34.55 -3.79
C ASP A 352 5.22 -33.28 -4.20
N VAL A 353 6.38 -33.40 -4.84
CA VAL A 353 7.16 -32.27 -5.34
C VAL A 353 6.87 -32.07 -6.82
N ILE A 354 6.00 -31.13 -7.13
CA ILE A 354 5.61 -30.79 -8.50
C ILE A 354 6.46 -29.59 -8.96
N VAL A 355 7.14 -29.75 -10.09
CA VAL A 355 8.10 -28.73 -10.57
C VAL A 355 7.56 -27.93 -11.74
N CYS A 356 6.82 -28.55 -12.64
CA CYS A 356 6.21 -27.89 -13.79
C CYS A 356 4.86 -28.50 -14.13
N LEU A 357 3.99 -27.68 -14.71
CA LEU A 357 2.65 -28.06 -15.14
C LEU A 357 2.42 -27.63 -16.59
N LEU A 358 1.61 -28.39 -17.29
CA LEU A 358 1.09 -28.05 -18.60
C LEU A 358 -0.32 -28.63 -18.73
N ARG A 359 -1.29 -27.81 -19.10
CA ARG A 359 -2.59 -28.28 -19.57
C ARG A 359 -2.55 -28.37 -21.09
N ASP A 360 -2.69 -29.59 -21.63
CA ASP A 360 -2.68 -29.77 -23.07
C ASP A 360 -4.00 -29.36 -23.74
N SER A 361 -3.96 -29.23 -25.06
CA SER A 361 -5.13 -28.84 -25.87
C SER A 361 -6.32 -29.79 -25.76
N SER A 362 -6.11 -31.00 -25.24
CA SER A 362 -7.16 -32.01 -24.97
C SER A 362 -7.73 -31.87 -23.55
N GLY A 363 -7.20 -30.95 -22.72
CA GLY A 363 -7.63 -30.72 -21.35
C GLY A 363 -6.98 -31.64 -20.30
N ARG A 364 -6.03 -32.47 -20.66
CA ARG A 364 -5.25 -33.30 -19.71
C ARG A 364 -4.22 -32.41 -19.03
N VAL A 365 -3.89 -32.73 -17.77
CA VAL A 365 -2.89 -32.02 -17.00
C VAL A 365 -1.64 -32.87 -16.85
N TRP A 366 -0.54 -32.34 -17.37
CA TRP A 366 0.78 -32.92 -17.27
C TRP A 366 1.55 -32.30 -16.12
N ALA A 367 2.11 -33.14 -15.24
CA ALA A 367 2.86 -32.68 -14.07
C ALA A 367 4.25 -33.31 -14.08
N GLY A 368 5.25 -32.49 -14.30
CA GLY A 368 6.65 -32.83 -14.11
C GLY A 368 7.02 -32.77 -12.63
N THR A 369 7.74 -33.76 -12.15
CA THR A 369 8.07 -33.88 -10.73
C THR A 369 9.57 -34.00 -10.49
N PHE A 370 9.97 -33.71 -9.26
CA PHE A 370 11.33 -33.93 -8.80
C PHE A 370 11.47 -35.42 -8.41
N TRP A 371 12.32 -36.16 -9.12
CA TRP A 371 12.56 -37.62 -8.98
C TRP A 371 11.35 -38.54 -9.17
N GLY A 372 10.20 -38.01 -9.54
CA GLY A 372 8.98 -38.80 -9.77
C GLY A 372 8.64 -39.03 -11.25
N GLY A 373 9.44 -38.49 -12.19
CA GLY A 373 9.17 -38.55 -13.62
C GLY A 373 8.05 -37.61 -14.06
N LEU A 374 7.35 -37.98 -15.15
CA LEU A 374 6.23 -37.23 -15.70
C LEU A 374 4.91 -37.94 -15.40
N ASN A 375 3.91 -37.19 -15.00
CA ASN A 375 2.56 -37.64 -14.74
C ASN A 375 1.56 -37.00 -15.70
N CYS A 376 0.58 -37.75 -16.17
CA CYS A 376 -0.55 -37.21 -16.94
C CYS A 376 -1.86 -37.54 -16.20
N TYR A 377 -2.59 -36.51 -15.78
CA TYR A 377 -3.93 -36.65 -15.21
C TYR A 377 -4.97 -36.60 -16.32
N ASP A 378 -5.73 -37.68 -16.47
CA ASP A 378 -6.74 -37.85 -17.53
C ASP A 378 -8.17 -37.45 -17.09
N GLY A 379 -8.31 -36.88 -15.89
CA GLY A 379 -9.59 -36.54 -15.25
C GLY A 379 -10.04 -37.56 -14.22
N ASN A 380 -9.42 -38.76 -14.17
CA ASN A 380 -9.77 -39.81 -13.25
C ASN A 380 -8.57 -40.42 -12.49
N ARG A 381 -7.43 -40.53 -13.15
CA ARG A 381 -6.21 -41.15 -12.60
C ARG A 381 -4.95 -40.51 -13.18
N PHE A 382 -3.81 -40.78 -12.53
CA PHE A 382 -2.49 -40.42 -13.06
C PHE A 382 -1.89 -41.58 -13.85
N ILE A 383 -1.37 -41.27 -15.03
CA ILE A 383 -0.56 -42.16 -15.87
C ILE A 383 0.89 -41.72 -15.67
N HIS A 384 1.79 -42.66 -15.34
CA HIS A 384 3.17 -42.40 -15.03
C HIS A 384 4.12 -42.71 -16.15
N TYR A 385 5.02 -41.81 -16.47
CA TYR A 385 6.15 -42.02 -17.37
C TYR A 385 7.44 -41.87 -16.54
N ARG A 386 8.21 -42.96 -16.52
CA ARG A 386 9.43 -43.11 -15.73
C ARG A 386 10.61 -43.50 -16.60
N SER A 387 11.82 -43.15 -16.14
CA SER A 387 13.06 -43.64 -16.72
C SER A 387 13.23 -45.16 -16.46
N ARG A 388 13.55 -45.89 -17.51
CA ARG A 388 13.83 -47.32 -17.45
C ARG A 388 15.17 -47.63 -18.10
N LYS A 389 16.10 -48.14 -17.32
CA LYS A 389 17.45 -48.44 -17.82
C LYS A 389 17.42 -49.43 -19.00
N GLY A 390 17.97 -49.01 -20.14
CA GLY A 390 18.04 -49.82 -21.37
C GLY A 390 16.79 -49.81 -22.24
N ASP A 391 15.74 -49.06 -21.87
CA ASP A 391 14.54 -48.88 -22.68
C ASP A 391 14.58 -47.49 -23.33
N SER A 392 14.93 -47.44 -24.62
CA SER A 392 14.98 -46.21 -25.41
C SER A 392 13.60 -45.55 -25.60
N ASN A 393 12.51 -46.30 -25.36
CA ASN A 393 11.13 -45.80 -25.44
C ASN A 393 10.56 -45.50 -24.05
N SER A 394 11.36 -44.95 -23.17
CA SER A 394 10.95 -44.46 -21.84
C SER A 394 11.46 -43.05 -21.59
N LEU A 395 11.00 -42.46 -20.51
CA LEU A 395 11.56 -41.16 -20.06
C LEU A 395 13.07 -41.32 -19.85
N VAL A 396 13.87 -40.37 -20.33
CA VAL A 396 15.33 -40.43 -20.23
C VAL A 396 15.83 -40.15 -18.83
N TYR A 397 15.13 -39.27 -18.08
CA TYR A 397 15.51 -38.85 -16.75
C TYR A 397 14.31 -38.43 -15.91
N ASP A 398 14.25 -38.83 -14.63
CA ASP A 398 13.07 -38.66 -13.78
C ASP A 398 12.90 -37.25 -13.20
N ASN A 399 13.87 -36.32 -13.38
CA ASN A 399 13.69 -34.94 -13.04
C ASN A 399 13.17 -34.13 -14.24
N VAL A 400 11.86 -34.03 -14.32
CA VAL A 400 11.17 -33.28 -15.38
C VAL A 400 11.02 -31.83 -14.95
N TRP A 401 11.58 -30.92 -15.76
CA TRP A 401 11.70 -29.52 -15.36
C TRP A 401 10.92 -28.55 -16.25
N ALA A 402 10.70 -28.83 -17.50
CA ALA A 402 9.97 -27.98 -18.43
C ALA A 402 9.07 -28.82 -19.36
N LEU A 403 7.91 -28.27 -19.70
CA LEU A 403 6.92 -28.90 -20.59
C LEU A 403 6.42 -27.87 -21.61
N ALA A 404 6.16 -28.36 -22.86
CA ALA A 404 5.48 -27.58 -23.88
C ALA A 404 4.69 -28.53 -24.79
N GLU A 405 3.57 -28.10 -25.40
CA GLU A 405 2.80 -28.84 -26.42
C GLU A 405 3.01 -28.16 -27.77
N ASP A 406 3.35 -28.91 -28.79
CA ASP A 406 3.45 -28.40 -30.17
C ASP A 406 2.10 -28.47 -30.93
N ALA A 407 2.08 -27.93 -32.14
CA ALA A 407 0.88 -27.90 -32.99
C ALA A 407 0.40 -29.33 -33.38
N ASP A 408 1.30 -30.30 -33.41
CA ASP A 408 1.01 -31.74 -33.67
C ASP A 408 0.59 -32.50 -32.41
N LYS A 409 0.42 -31.77 -31.28
CA LYS A 409 0.03 -32.29 -29.95
C LYS A 409 1.06 -33.24 -29.31
N ASN A 410 2.32 -33.16 -29.72
CA ASN A 410 3.39 -33.83 -29.02
C ASN A 410 3.75 -33.02 -27.77
N ILE A 411 4.16 -33.74 -26.72
CA ILE A 411 4.61 -33.14 -25.46
C ILE A 411 6.13 -33.11 -25.45
N TRP A 412 6.67 -31.90 -25.44
CA TRP A 412 8.09 -31.64 -25.29
C TRP A 412 8.46 -31.58 -23.81
N ILE A 413 9.50 -32.35 -23.44
CA ILE A 413 9.88 -32.60 -22.05
C ILE A 413 11.33 -32.21 -21.87
N GLY A 414 11.57 -31.17 -21.10
CA GLY A 414 12.90 -30.76 -20.67
C GLY A 414 13.27 -31.40 -19.34
N THR A 415 14.44 -32.00 -19.25
CA THR A 415 14.91 -32.64 -18.01
C THR A 415 16.18 -32.02 -17.49
N LEU A 416 16.46 -32.22 -16.18
CA LEU A 416 17.71 -31.77 -15.57
C LEU A 416 18.82 -32.84 -15.68
N GLY A 417 19.39 -32.99 -16.86
CA GLY A 417 20.54 -33.87 -17.10
C GLY A 417 20.34 -34.98 -18.11
N GLY A 418 19.11 -35.19 -18.64
CA GLY A 418 18.83 -36.14 -19.69
C GLY A 418 18.58 -35.49 -21.07
N GLY A 419 18.65 -34.19 -21.16
CA GLY A 419 18.36 -33.44 -22.39
C GLY A 419 16.87 -33.21 -22.62
N LEU A 420 16.49 -33.12 -23.89
CA LEU A 420 15.17 -32.82 -24.38
C LEU A 420 14.53 -34.11 -24.95
N GLN A 421 13.27 -34.36 -24.62
CA GLN A 421 12.48 -35.45 -25.23
C GLN A 421 11.19 -34.90 -25.84
N CYS A 422 10.78 -35.57 -26.92
CA CYS A 422 9.46 -35.44 -27.52
C CYS A 422 8.67 -36.71 -27.27
N LEU A 423 7.52 -36.63 -26.63
CA LEU A 423 6.55 -37.70 -26.45
C LEU A 423 5.38 -37.49 -27.40
N ASN A 424 5.08 -38.47 -28.22
CA ASN A 424 3.80 -38.53 -28.92
C ASN A 424 2.78 -39.27 -28.02
N PRO A 425 1.77 -38.57 -27.47
CA PRO A 425 0.87 -39.19 -26.50
C PRO A 425 -0.09 -40.24 -27.08
N GLN A 426 -0.25 -40.27 -28.42
CA GLN A 426 -1.13 -41.22 -29.10
C GLN A 426 -0.42 -42.57 -29.31
N THR A 427 0.86 -42.52 -29.67
CA THR A 427 1.66 -43.72 -29.93
C THR A 427 2.48 -44.18 -28.73
N GLY A 428 2.70 -43.30 -27.75
CA GLY A 428 3.56 -43.53 -26.59
C GLY A 428 5.06 -43.57 -26.93
N ILE A 429 5.46 -43.06 -28.11
CA ILE A 429 6.85 -43.08 -28.57
C ILE A 429 7.59 -41.86 -28.08
N PHE A 430 8.81 -42.05 -27.55
CA PHE A 430 9.74 -41.03 -27.16
C PHE A 430 10.85 -40.82 -28.20
N THR A 431 11.17 -39.58 -28.51
CA THR A 431 12.36 -39.21 -29.28
C THR A 431 13.26 -38.32 -28.38
N THR A 432 14.54 -38.65 -28.28
CA THR A 432 15.48 -37.99 -27.36
C THR A 432 16.54 -37.19 -28.11
N TYR A 433 16.77 -35.96 -27.67
CA TYR A 433 17.82 -35.05 -28.12
C TYR A 433 18.72 -34.68 -26.94
N SER A 434 20.02 -34.88 -27.11
CA SER A 434 21.03 -34.60 -26.07
C SER A 434 22.28 -34.04 -26.71
N THR A 435 23.19 -33.54 -25.88
CA THR A 435 24.54 -33.09 -26.31
C THR A 435 25.33 -34.19 -27.02
N GLY A 436 25.00 -35.47 -26.79
CA GLY A 436 25.65 -36.61 -27.41
C GLY A 436 25.12 -36.99 -28.80
N ASN A 437 23.91 -36.55 -29.17
CA ASN A 437 23.26 -36.95 -30.44
C ASN A 437 22.67 -35.77 -31.24
N SER A 438 22.83 -34.55 -30.77
CA SER A 438 22.31 -33.35 -31.41
C SER A 438 23.22 -32.16 -31.15
N ASN A 439 22.87 -30.97 -31.71
CA ASN A 439 23.59 -29.72 -31.45
C ASN A 439 23.11 -29.01 -30.17
N LEU A 440 22.42 -29.71 -29.28
CA LEU A 440 21.96 -29.11 -28.03
C LEU A 440 23.15 -28.67 -27.17
N VAL A 441 23.11 -27.42 -26.63
CA VAL A 441 24.24 -26.83 -25.90
C VAL A 441 24.41 -27.39 -24.48
N SER A 442 23.32 -27.95 -23.89
CA SER A 442 23.34 -28.55 -22.55
C SER A 442 22.20 -29.52 -22.39
N ASP A 443 22.42 -30.61 -21.63
CA ASP A 443 21.38 -31.57 -21.23
C ASP A 443 20.53 -31.12 -20.03
N TYR A 444 20.86 -29.93 -19.45
CA TYR A 444 20.10 -29.31 -18.38
C TYR A 444 19.11 -28.30 -18.97
N ILE A 445 17.88 -28.75 -19.26
CA ILE A 445 16.84 -27.94 -19.87
C ILE A 445 16.03 -27.25 -18.76
N SER A 446 16.04 -25.93 -18.77
CA SER A 446 15.36 -25.11 -17.77
C SER A 446 14.02 -24.57 -18.24
N SER A 447 13.82 -24.34 -19.53
CA SER A 447 12.60 -23.74 -20.06
C SER A 447 12.34 -24.16 -21.49
N LEU A 448 11.07 -24.29 -21.85
CA LEU A 448 10.59 -24.55 -23.21
C LEU A 448 9.50 -23.54 -23.57
N CYS A 449 9.53 -23.02 -24.80
CA CYS A 449 8.53 -22.14 -25.36
C CYS A 449 8.31 -22.47 -26.83
N ILE A 450 7.06 -22.67 -27.27
CA ILE A 450 6.74 -22.78 -28.69
C ILE A 450 6.54 -21.36 -29.22
N SER A 451 7.29 -20.98 -30.25
CA SER A 451 7.20 -19.68 -30.89
C SER A 451 5.98 -19.57 -31.79
N CYS A 452 5.59 -18.33 -32.15
CA CYS A 452 4.52 -18.08 -33.12
C CYS A 452 4.80 -18.69 -34.50
N ASP A 453 6.05 -18.88 -34.86
CA ASP A 453 6.51 -19.54 -36.11
C ASP A 453 6.60 -21.07 -35.97
N ASN A 454 6.05 -21.65 -34.91
CA ASN A 454 6.07 -23.07 -34.60
C ASN A 454 7.49 -23.68 -34.51
N ASN A 455 8.43 -22.94 -33.94
CA ASN A 455 9.75 -23.43 -33.54
C ASN A 455 9.77 -23.63 -32.00
N LEU A 456 10.58 -24.59 -31.54
CA LEU A 456 10.80 -24.77 -30.11
C LEU A 456 12.01 -23.94 -29.64
N ILE A 457 11.79 -23.05 -28.72
CA ILE A 457 12.83 -22.27 -28.04
C ILE A 457 13.20 -23.01 -26.75
N ILE A 458 14.49 -23.28 -26.59
CA ILE A 458 15.02 -24.12 -25.53
C ILE A 458 15.97 -23.30 -24.65
N GLY A 459 15.57 -23.01 -23.42
CA GLY A 459 16.42 -22.42 -22.40
C GLY A 459 17.19 -23.50 -21.65
N THR A 460 18.51 -23.31 -21.48
CA THR A 460 19.39 -24.26 -20.81
C THR A 460 20.28 -23.61 -19.76
N SER A 461 21.03 -24.42 -19.02
CA SER A 461 22.05 -23.91 -18.08
C SER A 461 23.28 -23.30 -18.76
N ALA A 462 23.45 -23.47 -20.07
CA ALA A 462 24.63 -23.02 -20.83
C ALA A 462 24.28 -22.16 -22.06
N GLY A 463 23.08 -21.63 -22.12
CA GLY A 463 22.60 -20.78 -23.20
C GLY A 463 21.24 -21.19 -23.72
N MET A 464 20.87 -20.63 -24.85
CA MET A 464 19.57 -20.83 -25.51
C MET A 464 19.77 -21.49 -26.89
N ALA A 465 18.82 -22.31 -27.31
CA ALA A 465 18.80 -22.93 -28.62
C ALA A 465 17.39 -22.82 -29.25
N PHE A 466 17.35 -22.89 -30.58
CA PHE A 466 16.14 -22.95 -31.39
C PHE A 466 16.10 -24.30 -32.12
N MET A 467 14.94 -24.93 -32.14
CA MET A 467 14.71 -26.15 -32.89
C MET A 467 13.60 -25.95 -33.90
N ASP A 468 13.88 -26.14 -35.18
CA ASP A 468 12.86 -26.25 -36.24
C ASP A 468 12.11 -27.57 -36.07
N LEU A 469 10.83 -27.51 -35.69
CA LEU A 469 10.01 -28.68 -35.40
C LEU A 469 9.71 -29.53 -36.65
N ARG A 470 9.86 -28.98 -37.85
CA ARG A 470 9.65 -29.74 -39.11
C ARG A 470 10.88 -30.56 -39.48
N THR A 471 12.09 -30.04 -39.24
CA THR A 471 13.34 -30.70 -39.63
C THR A 471 14.01 -31.43 -38.47
N GLY A 472 13.72 -31.05 -37.24
CA GLY A 472 14.41 -31.50 -36.03
C GLY A 472 15.80 -30.87 -35.83
N GLU A 473 16.18 -29.89 -36.66
CA GLU A 473 17.48 -29.25 -36.57
C GLU A 473 17.54 -28.27 -35.39
N ILE A 474 18.61 -28.36 -34.58
CA ILE A 474 18.85 -27.50 -33.43
C ILE A 474 19.99 -26.51 -33.78
N THR A 475 19.70 -25.22 -33.58
CA THR A 475 20.64 -24.12 -33.74
C THR A 475 20.84 -23.39 -32.42
N ASN A 476 22.08 -23.27 -31.94
CA ASN A 476 22.38 -22.56 -30.71
C ASN A 476 22.42 -21.04 -30.93
N PHE A 477 21.90 -20.28 -29.97
CA PHE A 477 21.96 -18.83 -29.99
C PHE A 477 23.37 -18.33 -29.68
N ALA A 478 24.06 -17.82 -30.70
CA ALA A 478 25.43 -17.32 -30.60
C ALA A 478 25.54 -15.81 -30.28
N GLY A 479 24.42 -15.14 -29.99
CA GLY A 479 24.28 -13.69 -29.94
C GLY A 479 23.87 -13.11 -31.30
N THR A 480 23.85 -11.77 -31.39
CA THR A 480 23.52 -11.08 -32.66
C THR A 480 24.65 -11.15 -33.66
N LYS A 481 24.37 -11.09 -34.95
CA LYS A 481 25.37 -11.06 -36.03
C LYS A 481 26.35 -9.89 -35.88
N SER A 482 25.93 -8.78 -35.30
CA SER A 482 26.77 -7.64 -34.99
C SER A 482 27.83 -7.93 -33.90
N GLY A 483 27.69 -9.02 -33.15
CA GLY A 483 28.65 -9.46 -32.12
C GLY A 483 28.79 -8.54 -30.92
N LYS A 484 28.00 -7.46 -30.84
CA LYS A 484 28.14 -6.40 -29.84
C LYS A 484 27.45 -6.68 -28.51
N THR A 485 26.45 -7.58 -28.45
CA THR A 485 25.68 -7.88 -27.24
C THR A 485 25.61 -9.37 -26.99
N ARG A 486 25.91 -9.77 -25.75
CA ARG A 486 25.75 -11.15 -25.24
C ARG A 486 24.66 -11.14 -24.17
N LEU A 487 24.06 -12.31 -23.93
CA LEU A 487 23.16 -12.49 -22.80
C LEU A 487 23.83 -12.08 -21.49
N SER A 488 23.11 -11.43 -20.61
CA SER A 488 23.60 -11.02 -19.27
C SER A 488 24.13 -12.21 -18.47
N ASN A 489 23.53 -13.41 -18.65
CA ASN A 489 24.06 -14.68 -18.13
C ASN A 489 23.62 -15.84 -19.04
N GLN A 490 24.48 -16.86 -19.16
CA GLN A 490 24.18 -18.04 -19.96
C GLN A 490 23.22 -19.03 -19.29
N ASN A 491 23.02 -18.92 -17.98
CA ASN A 491 22.09 -19.78 -17.27
C ASN A 491 20.68 -19.18 -17.38
N ILE A 492 19.85 -19.80 -18.23
CA ILE A 492 18.49 -19.37 -18.54
C ILE A 492 17.53 -19.97 -17.53
N ASN A 493 16.68 -19.16 -16.92
CA ASN A 493 15.61 -19.60 -16.04
C ASN A 493 14.27 -19.78 -16.78
N GLN A 494 13.96 -18.83 -17.67
CA GLN A 494 12.75 -18.90 -18.51
C GLN A 494 12.96 -18.16 -19.83
N VAL A 495 12.36 -18.68 -20.89
CA VAL A 495 12.18 -18.02 -22.19
C VAL A 495 10.70 -17.79 -22.40
N TYR A 496 10.33 -16.61 -22.94
CA TYR A 496 8.94 -16.25 -23.17
C TYR A 496 8.84 -15.38 -24.43
N GLU A 497 8.03 -15.77 -25.40
CA GLU A 497 7.72 -14.94 -26.56
C GLU A 497 6.45 -14.14 -26.28
N ASP A 498 6.52 -12.81 -26.40
CA ASP A 498 5.39 -11.95 -26.19
C ASP A 498 4.49 -11.82 -27.44
N SER A 499 3.33 -11.19 -27.31
CA SER A 499 2.36 -11.01 -28.39
C SER A 499 2.87 -10.17 -29.56
N ARG A 500 4.03 -9.50 -29.42
CA ARG A 500 4.72 -8.71 -30.46
C ARG A 500 5.75 -9.56 -31.22
N GLY A 501 6.03 -10.77 -30.75
CA GLY A 501 7.08 -11.65 -31.25
C GLY A 501 8.47 -11.33 -30.73
N LEU A 502 8.56 -10.59 -29.61
CA LEU A 502 9.81 -10.33 -28.92
C LEU A 502 10.10 -11.47 -27.94
N LEU A 503 11.33 -11.98 -27.94
CA LEU A 503 11.73 -13.05 -27.05
C LEU A 503 12.36 -12.46 -25.77
N TRP A 504 11.69 -12.65 -24.64
CA TRP A 504 12.15 -12.29 -23.31
C TRP A 504 12.89 -13.43 -22.67
N ILE A 505 14.09 -13.17 -22.16
CA ILE A 505 15.01 -14.17 -21.67
C ILE A 505 15.37 -13.85 -20.21
N ALA A 506 14.79 -14.59 -19.29
CA ALA A 506 15.11 -14.52 -17.87
C ALA A 506 16.39 -15.30 -17.59
N THR A 507 17.35 -14.64 -16.98
CA THR A 507 18.64 -15.25 -16.63
C THR A 507 18.90 -15.14 -15.11
N ARG A 508 19.95 -15.79 -14.65
CA ARG A 508 20.41 -15.66 -13.27
C ARG A 508 20.93 -14.26 -12.92
N GLU A 509 21.29 -13.46 -13.93
CA GLU A 509 21.91 -12.14 -13.71
C GLU A 509 21.32 -11.07 -14.64
N GLY A 510 20.00 -11.04 -14.80
CA GLY A 510 19.31 -10.01 -15.57
C GLY A 510 18.28 -10.53 -16.56
N LEU A 511 17.60 -9.59 -17.20
CA LEU A 511 16.56 -9.81 -18.21
C LEU A 511 17.05 -9.27 -19.55
N ASN A 512 16.95 -10.10 -20.58
CA ASN A 512 17.26 -9.71 -21.95
C ASN A 512 16.01 -9.77 -22.83
N VAL A 513 15.98 -8.97 -23.89
CA VAL A 513 14.96 -8.99 -24.94
C VAL A 513 15.65 -9.14 -26.28
N TYR A 514 15.27 -10.17 -27.04
CA TYR A 514 15.77 -10.39 -28.39
C TYR A 514 14.67 -10.13 -29.41
N ASP A 515 14.94 -9.21 -30.34
CA ASP A 515 14.13 -8.94 -31.53
C ASP A 515 14.73 -9.73 -32.71
N SER A 516 14.11 -10.84 -33.08
CA SER A 516 14.55 -11.71 -34.17
C SER A 516 14.44 -11.03 -35.55
N LYS A 517 13.52 -10.08 -35.71
CA LYS A 517 13.32 -9.35 -36.99
C LYS A 517 14.41 -8.34 -37.25
N ARG A 518 14.93 -7.70 -36.18
CA ARG A 518 16.03 -6.73 -36.26
C ARG A 518 17.39 -7.36 -36.00
N ASP A 519 17.43 -8.59 -35.50
CA ASP A 519 18.60 -9.29 -34.96
C ASP A 519 19.33 -8.45 -33.89
N GLU A 520 18.55 -7.89 -32.94
CA GLU A 520 19.02 -7.02 -31.88
C GLU A 520 18.70 -7.63 -30.50
N LEU A 521 19.68 -7.55 -29.61
CA LEU A 521 19.57 -8.01 -28.22
C LEU A 521 19.74 -6.82 -27.27
N TYR A 522 18.78 -6.64 -26.37
CA TYR A 522 18.77 -5.56 -25.37
C TYR A 522 18.82 -6.15 -23.97
N GLU A 523 19.55 -5.51 -23.08
CA GLU A 523 19.47 -5.74 -21.65
C GLU A 523 18.46 -4.74 -21.04
N VAL A 524 17.53 -5.23 -20.22
CA VAL A 524 16.52 -4.39 -19.58
C VAL A 524 17.10 -3.74 -18.33
N PRO A 525 17.16 -2.41 -18.24
CA PRO A 525 17.73 -1.68 -17.10
C PRO A 525 16.70 -1.63 -15.94
N ILE A 526 16.53 -2.72 -15.22
CA ILE A 526 15.49 -2.85 -14.17
C ILE A 526 15.75 -1.89 -13.01
N LYS A 527 17.00 -1.85 -12.53
CA LYS A 527 17.42 -0.93 -11.45
C LYS A 527 18.75 -0.29 -11.80
N PRO A 528 18.82 1.04 -11.86
CA PRO A 528 20.11 1.72 -12.06
C PRO A 528 21.11 1.33 -10.96
N GLY A 529 22.29 0.82 -11.37
CA GLY A 529 23.35 0.39 -10.45
C GLY A 529 23.28 -1.05 -9.93
N PHE A 530 22.22 -1.81 -10.26
CA PHE A 530 22.09 -3.24 -9.94
C PHE A 530 22.05 -4.06 -11.23
N SER A 531 23.21 -4.52 -11.69
CA SER A 531 23.33 -5.30 -12.93
C SER A 531 23.05 -6.80 -12.77
N LYS A 532 22.88 -7.30 -11.53
CA LYS A 532 22.77 -8.74 -11.25
C LYS A 532 21.48 -9.05 -10.47
N LEU A 533 20.38 -9.16 -11.19
CA LEU A 533 19.09 -9.52 -10.62
C LEU A 533 18.66 -10.89 -11.14
N LEU A 534 18.40 -11.82 -10.21
CA LEU A 534 17.86 -13.15 -10.53
C LEU A 534 16.40 -13.02 -10.99
N ILE A 535 16.12 -13.36 -12.25
CA ILE A 535 14.77 -13.38 -12.80
C ILE A 535 14.24 -14.81 -12.79
N LEU A 536 13.06 -15.03 -12.18
CA LEU A 536 12.49 -16.35 -11.93
C LEU A 536 11.34 -16.71 -12.86
N GLY A 537 10.50 -15.72 -13.19
CA GLY A 537 9.32 -15.92 -14.02
C GLY A 537 9.03 -14.71 -14.91
N ILE A 538 8.37 -14.96 -16.05
CA ILE A 538 7.94 -13.93 -17.03
C ILE A 538 6.53 -14.23 -17.48
N THR A 539 5.67 -13.23 -17.58
CA THR A 539 4.37 -13.30 -18.25
C THR A 539 3.97 -11.94 -18.84
N GLU A 540 3.04 -11.92 -19.79
CA GLU A 540 2.53 -10.70 -20.42
C GLU A 540 1.09 -10.43 -19.98
N ASP A 541 0.73 -9.18 -19.72
CA ASP A 541 -0.63 -8.76 -19.44
C ASP A 541 -1.40 -8.32 -20.70
N GLU A 542 -2.67 -7.92 -20.52
CA GLU A 542 -3.53 -7.48 -21.62
C GLU A 542 -3.07 -6.17 -22.29
N ASN A 543 -2.31 -5.37 -21.54
CA ASN A 543 -1.76 -4.10 -22.04
C ASN A 543 -0.38 -4.29 -22.70
N LYS A 544 0.03 -5.55 -22.91
CA LYS A 544 1.35 -5.93 -23.45
C LYS A 544 2.52 -5.49 -22.56
N SER A 545 2.26 -5.25 -21.27
CA SER A 545 3.31 -5.06 -20.29
C SER A 545 3.82 -6.41 -19.81
N ILE A 546 5.10 -6.50 -19.54
CA ILE A 546 5.74 -7.73 -19.09
C ILE A 546 5.86 -7.70 -17.57
N TRP A 547 5.39 -8.75 -16.94
CA TRP A 547 5.55 -8.97 -15.52
C TRP A 547 6.65 -10.00 -15.28
N ILE A 548 7.56 -9.68 -14.37
CA ILE A 548 8.65 -10.57 -13.99
C ILE A 548 8.69 -10.75 -12.47
N SER A 549 8.95 -11.97 -12.02
CA SER A 549 9.23 -12.27 -10.62
C SER A 549 10.73 -12.43 -10.38
N THR A 550 11.18 -11.98 -9.22
CA THR A 550 12.56 -12.07 -8.75
C THR A 550 12.60 -12.74 -7.38
N GLY A 551 13.76 -12.96 -6.78
CA GLY A 551 13.86 -13.48 -5.41
C GLY A 551 13.35 -12.52 -4.32
N GLY A 552 12.97 -11.28 -4.67
CA GLY A 552 12.53 -10.28 -3.69
C GLY A 552 11.40 -9.35 -4.17
N GLU A 553 11.02 -9.38 -5.45
CA GLU A 553 10.11 -8.39 -6.00
C GLU A 553 9.32 -8.93 -7.20
N LEU A 554 8.16 -8.35 -7.44
CA LEU A 554 7.40 -8.45 -8.67
C LEU A 554 7.58 -7.13 -9.44
N ILE A 555 7.94 -7.20 -10.72
CA ILE A 555 8.26 -6.02 -11.51
C ILE A 555 7.42 -6.01 -12.77
N ASN A 556 6.77 -4.89 -13.03
CA ASN A 556 6.09 -4.60 -14.29
C ASN A 556 7.04 -3.82 -15.21
N VAL A 557 7.29 -4.34 -16.40
CA VAL A 557 8.15 -3.73 -17.43
C VAL A 557 7.31 -3.26 -18.58
N VAL A 558 7.22 -1.95 -18.76
CA VAL A 558 6.52 -1.31 -19.87
C VAL A 558 7.54 -0.96 -20.96
N LEU A 559 7.37 -1.56 -22.12
CA LEU A 559 8.19 -1.28 -23.29
C LEU A 559 7.52 -0.24 -24.19
N SER A 560 8.22 0.82 -24.50
CA SER A 560 7.85 1.83 -25.50
C SER A 560 9.00 2.03 -26.48
N VAL A 561 8.74 2.68 -27.61
CA VAL A 561 9.78 3.03 -28.60
C VAL A 561 9.94 4.55 -28.61
N ASP A 562 11.14 5.03 -28.47
CA ASP A 562 11.45 6.45 -28.61
C ASP A 562 11.21 6.91 -30.04
N SER A 563 10.38 7.93 -30.22
CA SER A 563 9.94 8.40 -31.55
C SER A 563 11.04 9.06 -32.38
N LYS A 564 12.18 9.43 -31.76
CA LYS A 564 13.31 10.09 -32.46
C LYS A 564 14.45 9.12 -32.75
N THR A 565 14.71 8.21 -31.82
CA THR A 565 15.86 7.28 -31.92
C THR A 565 15.45 5.90 -32.42
N GLU A 566 14.15 5.59 -32.44
CA GLU A 566 13.57 4.26 -32.71
C GLU A 566 14.09 3.15 -31.77
N GLN A 567 14.73 3.53 -30.66
CA GLN A 567 15.27 2.60 -29.68
C GLN A 567 14.20 2.23 -28.65
N PRO A 568 14.26 1.01 -28.10
CA PRO A 568 13.35 0.60 -27.03
C PRO A 568 13.66 1.35 -25.74
N VAL A 569 12.59 1.82 -25.09
CA VAL A 569 12.64 2.48 -23.79
C VAL A 569 11.87 1.61 -22.80
N PHE A 570 12.54 1.18 -21.74
CA PHE A 570 11.98 0.34 -20.70
C PHE A 570 11.66 1.20 -19.47
N ARG A 571 10.42 1.08 -18.97
CA ARG A 571 10.02 1.64 -17.68
C ARG A 571 9.64 0.49 -16.74
N CYS A 572 10.27 0.46 -15.57
CA CYS A 572 10.10 -0.62 -14.60
C CYS A 572 9.41 -0.11 -13.34
N TYR A 573 8.33 -0.78 -12.92
CA TYR A 573 7.62 -0.51 -11.68
C TYR A 573 7.79 -1.71 -10.76
N THR A 574 8.31 -1.47 -9.57
CA THR A 574 8.69 -2.54 -8.62
C THR A 574 7.73 -2.61 -7.45
N TYR A 575 7.31 -3.81 -7.11
CA TYR A 575 6.41 -4.12 -6.01
C TYR A 575 7.05 -5.14 -5.06
N ASN A 576 6.77 -5.01 -3.76
CA ASN A 576 7.27 -5.89 -2.72
C ASN A 576 6.18 -6.24 -1.69
N ASP A 577 6.57 -6.83 -0.54
CA ASP A 577 5.67 -7.21 0.54
C ASP A 577 4.82 -6.04 1.07
N LYS A 578 5.33 -4.82 1.02
CA LYS A 578 4.63 -3.61 1.44
C LYS A 578 3.51 -3.18 0.49
N ASP A 579 3.55 -3.62 -0.77
CA ASP A 579 2.44 -3.44 -1.72
C ASP A 579 1.37 -4.53 -1.61
N GLY A 580 1.50 -5.47 -0.68
CA GLY A 580 0.57 -6.57 -0.48
C GLY A 580 1.03 -7.90 -1.05
N LEU A 581 2.26 -8.01 -1.57
CA LEU A 581 2.81 -9.32 -1.93
C LEU A 581 3.08 -10.16 -0.67
N GLN A 582 3.12 -11.50 -0.83
CA GLN A 582 3.69 -12.37 0.19
C GLN A 582 5.15 -11.96 0.46
N SER A 583 5.85 -12.63 1.36
CA SER A 583 7.21 -12.27 1.82
C SER A 583 8.31 -12.24 0.73
N CYS A 584 7.94 -12.12 -0.53
CA CYS A 584 8.82 -11.93 -1.70
C CYS A 584 9.75 -13.09 -2.09
N ASP A 585 9.58 -14.27 -1.50
CA ASP A 585 10.32 -15.47 -1.93
C ASP A 585 9.52 -16.22 -3.01
N PHE A 586 9.53 -15.69 -4.23
CA PHE A 586 8.87 -16.32 -5.36
C PHE A 586 9.67 -17.51 -5.90
N ASN A 587 8.96 -18.54 -6.36
CA ASN A 587 9.57 -19.70 -6.97
C ASN A 587 9.65 -19.55 -8.50
N GLN A 588 10.59 -20.26 -9.11
CA GLN A 588 10.76 -20.30 -10.56
C GLN A 588 9.49 -20.88 -11.22
N ARG A 589 8.97 -20.27 -12.30
CA ARG A 589 7.77 -20.68 -13.05
C ARG A 589 6.45 -20.60 -12.29
N SER A 590 6.43 -19.96 -11.14
CA SER A 590 5.19 -19.75 -10.39
C SER A 590 4.38 -18.53 -10.88
N LEU A 591 4.90 -17.78 -11.85
CA LEU A 591 4.25 -16.60 -12.44
C LEU A 591 3.50 -16.98 -13.70
N LYS A 592 2.18 -16.80 -13.73
CA LYS A 592 1.32 -17.16 -14.85
C LYS A 592 0.17 -16.18 -15.01
N ARG A 593 -0.15 -15.81 -16.25
CA ARG A 593 -1.41 -15.17 -16.62
C ARG A 593 -2.45 -16.22 -16.90
N LEU A 594 -3.61 -16.10 -16.28
CA LEU A 594 -4.78 -16.93 -16.53
C LEU A 594 -5.57 -16.39 -17.74
N HIS A 595 -6.43 -17.22 -18.34
CA HIS A 595 -7.29 -16.81 -19.46
C HIS A 595 -8.26 -15.68 -19.11
N THR A 596 -8.56 -15.47 -17.81
CA THR A 596 -9.34 -14.34 -17.30
C THR A 596 -8.59 -13.00 -17.33
N GLY A 597 -7.31 -13.01 -17.69
CA GLY A 597 -6.41 -11.87 -17.62
C GLY A 597 -5.80 -11.64 -16.23
N GLU A 598 -6.28 -12.37 -15.21
CA GLU A 598 -5.68 -12.36 -13.87
C GLU A 598 -4.26 -12.93 -13.91
N ILE A 599 -3.34 -12.30 -13.20
CA ILE A 599 -1.99 -12.82 -13.00
C ILE A 599 -1.89 -13.42 -11.60
N VAL A 600 -1.27 -14.59 -11.54
CA VAL A 600 -0.97 -15.30 -10.30
C VAL A 600 0.54 -15.51 -10.17
N VAL A 601 1.07 -15.39 -8.96
CA VAL A 601 2.48 -15.67 -8.67
C VAL A 601 2.61 -16.40 -7.34
N GLY A 602 3.27 -17.54 -7.36
CA GLY A 602 3.46 -18.42 -6.20
C GLY A 602 4.85 -18.30 -5.59
N GLY A 603 4.93 -18.63 -4.33
CA GLY A 603 6.19 -18.68 -3.57
C GLY A 603 6.01 -19.46 -2.27
N LEU A 604 6.97 -19.27 -1.36
CA LEU A 604 7.06 -20.04 -0.11
C LEU A 604 5.83 -19.90 0.81
N TYR A 605 5.15 -18.74 0.77
CA TYR A 605 4.06 -18.42 1.70
C TYR A 605 2.70 -18.29 1.00
N GLY A 606 2.51 -18.92 -0.15
CA GLY A 606 1.23 -18.96 -0.85
C GLY A 606 1.24 -18.34 -2.23
N LEU A 607 0.07 -17.92 -2.69
CA LEU A 607 -0.18 -17.40 -4.02
C LEU A 607 -0.67 -15.96 -3.92
N ASN A 608 0.02 -15.02 -4.57
CA ASN A 608 -0.56 -13.72 -4.88
C ASN A 608 -1.38 -13.79 -6.17
N ARG A 609 -2.47 -13.03 -6.21
CA ARG A 609 -3.36 -12.91 -7.37
C ARG A 609 -3.78 -11.46 -7.57
N PHE A 610 -3.85 -11.03 -8.81
CA PHE A 610 -4.26 -9.66 -9.14
C PHE A 610 -4.66 -9.49 -10.59
N GLN A 611 -5.53 -8.53 -10.84
CA GLN A 611 -5.86 -8.08 -12.18
C GLN A 611 -5.04 -6.82 -12.49
N PRO A 612 -4.11 -6.83 -13.46
CA PRO A 612 -3.23 -5.68 -13.73
C PRO A 612 -3.97 -4.36 -13.94
N GLY A 613 -5.12 -4.40 -14.64
CA GLY A 613 -5.96 -3.22 -14.88
C GLY A 613 -6.65 -2.65 -13.63
N ASN A 614 -6.73 -3.41 -12.54
CA ASN A 614 -7.40 -3.01 -11.30
C ASN A 614 -6.43 -2.56 -10.20
N ILE A 615 -5.12 -2.54 -10.47
CA ILE A 615 -4.13 -2.07 -9.51
C ILE A 615 -4.41 -0.59 -9.16
N LYS A 616 -4.58 -0.34 -7.88
CA LYS A 616 -4.81 1.01 -7.36
C LYS A 616 -3.49 1.71 -7.07
N TYR A 617 -3.36 2.91 -7.60
CA TYR A 617 -2.17 3.74 -7.39
C TYR A 617 -2.51 4.94 -6.53
N ASN A 618 -1.63 5.29 -5.61
CA ASN A 618 -1.69 6.56 -4.91
C ASN A 618 -1.34 7.68 -5.90
N ARG A 619 -2.34 8.47 -6.30
CA ARG A 619 -2.16 9.60 -7.23
C ARG A 619 -2.00 10.93 -6.51
N THR A 620 -2.05 10.96 -5.20
CA THR A 620 -1.86 12.17 -4.41
C THR A 620 -0.43 12.67 -4.59
N LEU A 621 -0.30 13.90 -5.03
CA LEU A 621 1.02 14.53 -5.20
C LEU A 621 1.57 14.92 -3.84
N PRO A 622 2.77 14.45 -3.46
CA PRO A 622 3.33 14.75 -2.16
C PRO A 622 3.81 16.20 -2.06
N LYS A 623 3.55 16.85 -0.93
CA LYS A 623 4.19 18.11 -0.54
C LYS A 623 5.45 17.81 0.25
N VAL A 624 6.48 18.62 0.07
CA VAL A 624 7.72 18.53 0.85
C VAL A 624 7.65 19.49 2.04
N MET A 625 8.00 18.96 3.21
CA MET A 625 8.13 19.71 4.45
C MET A 625 9.60 19.75 4.87
N PHE A 626 10.07 20.89 5.37
CA PHE A 626 11.36 20.98 6.04
C PHE A 626 11.19 20.64 7.52
N THR A 627 11.83 19.57 7.97
CA THR A 627 11.61 19.02 9.32
C THR A 627 12.65 19.46 10.33
N GLY A 628 13.81 19.95 9.86
CA GLY A 628 14.86 20.40 10.76
C GLY A 628 16.05 21.02 10.05
N PHE A 629 16.83 21.74 10.84
CA PHE A 629 18.10 22.35 10.44
C PHE A 629 19.17 22.03 11.48
N GLN A 630 20.33 21.59 11.04
CA GLN A 630 21.45 21.24 11.93
C GLN A 630 22.70 22.06 11.57
N LEU A 631 23.44 22.46 12.56
CA LEU A 631 24.80 22.98 12.44
C LEU A 631 25.77 21.98 13.09
N PHE A 632 26.80 21.55 12.34
CA PHE A 632 27.79 20.58 12.83
C PHE A 632 27.14 19.29 13.42
N ASN A 633 26.03 18.83 12.81
CA ASN A 633 25.21 17.68 13.26
C ASN A 633 24.46 17.90 14.58
N GLU A 634 24.34 19.14 15.07
CA GLU A 634 23.51 19.50 16.23
C GLU A 634 22.27 20.26 15.77
N ASP A 635 21.10 19.90 16.32
CA ASP A 635 19.83 20.51 15.98
C ASP A 635 19.78 21.99 16.38
N VAL A 636 19.40 22.85 15.44
CA VAL A 636 19.18 24.26 15.67
C VAL A 636 17.73 24.48 16.13
N LYS A 637 17.59 24.98 17.37
CA LYS A 637 16.26 25.27 17.95
C LYS A 637 15.82 26.67 17.61
N VAL A 638 14.52 26.86 17.36
CA VAL A 638 13.88 28.13 17.12
C VAL A 638 14.13 29.13 18.31
N GLY A 639 14.49 30.35 18.02
CA GLY A 639 14.73 31.39 19.00
C GLY A 639 16.01 31.26 19.84
N LYS A 640 16.79 30.16 19.66
CA LYS A 640 18.04 29.96 20.43
C LYS A 640 19.23 30.59 19.71
N GLU A 641 20.10 31.21 20.50
CA GLU A 641 21.36 31.80 20.02
C GLU A 641 22.45 30.74 19.82
N TYR A 642 23.14 30.86 18.69
CA TYR A 642 24.32 30.07 18.32
C TYR A 642 25.44 31.02 17.93
N ALA A 643 26.52 31.06 18.72
CA ALA A 643 27.64 31.98 18.55
C ALA A 643 27.21 33.48 18.46
N GLY A 644 26.27 33.87 19.33
CA GLY A 644 25.79 35.27 19.42
C GLY A 644 24.74 35.68 18.37
N ARG A 645 24.17 34.69 17.64
CA ARG A 645 23.11 34.92 16.63
C ARG A 645 22.00 33.92 16.75
N VAL A 646 20.76 34.35 16.56
CA VAL A 646 19.62 33.47 16.35
C VAL A 646 19.62 33.06 14.87
N ILE A 647 19.77 31.74 14.60
CA ILE A 647 19.81 31.18 13.24
C ILE A 647 18.39 31.03 12.69
N LEU A 648 17.50 30.37 13.46
CA LEU A 648 16.09 30.22 13.15
C LEU A 648 15.28 31.13 14.09
N LYS A 649 14.62 32.13 13.53
CA LYS A 649 13.66 32.98 14.26
C LYS A 649 12.31 32.31 14.39
N GLU A 650 11.96 31.53 13.38
CA GLU A 650 10.73 30.74 13.20
C GLU A 650 11.04 29.33 12.75
N ALA A 651 10.07 28.45 12.80
CA ALA A 651 10.20 27.09 12.28
C ALA A 651 10.64 27.09 10.81
N LEU A 652 11.40 26.09 10.40
CA LEU A 652 12.06 26.08 9.09
C LEU A 652 11.07 26.18 7.93
N ASN A 653 9.85 25.62 8.05
CA ASN A 653 8.80 25.76 7.04
C ASN A 653 8.28 27.19 6.86
N GLU A 654 8.38 28.01 7.90
CA GLU A 654 7.95 29.42 7.88
C GLU A 654 9.13 30.37 7.60
N THR A 655 10.35 29.83 7.56
CA THR A 655 11.58 30.60 7.38
C THR A 655 11.90 30.75 5.90
N GLU A 656 11.87 31.98 5.37
CA GLU A 656 12.24 32.25 3.98
C GLU A 656 13.76 32.23 3.74
N GLU A 657 14.54 32.67 4.73
CA GLU A 657 15.99 32.80 4.62
C GLU A 657 16.71 32.35 5.89
N VAL A 658 17.75 31.55 5.76
CA VAL A 658 18.68 31.17 6.82
C VAL A 658 20.03 31.83 6.58
N VAL A 659 20.47 32.72 7.48
CA VAL A 659 21.75 33.45 7.38
C VAL A 659 22.80 32.80 8.25
N LEU A 660 23.86 32.25 7.62
CA LEU A 660 24.98 31.61 8.31
C LEU A 660 26.24 32.48 8.31
N ALA A 661 26.97 32.46 9.41
CA ALA A 661 28.29 33.07 9.48
C ALA A 661 29.34 32.19 8.80
N TYR A 662 30.46 32.75 8.34
CA TYR A 662 31.56 32.04 7.68
C TYR A 662 32.06 30.81 8.45
N LYS A 663 32.06 30.84 9.78
CA LYS A 663 32.45 29.73 10.64
C LYS A 663 31.38 28.63 10.76
N GLN A 664 30.13 28.90 10.34
CA GLN A 664 29.00 27.96 10.36
C GLN A 664 28.86 27.24 9.02
N ASN A 665 29.98 26.65 8.58
CA ASN A 665 30.17 26.16 7.22
C ASN A 665 29.81 24.68 7.02
N VAL A 666 29.27 24.01 8.05
CA VAL A 666 28.71 22.64 7.94
C VAL A 666 27.30 22.71 8.43
N PHE A 667 26.34 22.53 7.52
CA PHE A 667 24.94 22.52 7.86
C PHE A 667 24.17 21.41 7.14
N THR A 668 23.13 20.91 7.77
CA THR A 668 22.25 19.89 7.25
C THR A 668 20.82 20.38 7.25
N VAL A 669 20.12 20.20 6.14
CA VAL A 669 18.68 20.44 6.04
C VAL A 669 17.98 19.10 6.00
N LEU A 670 17.03 18.90 6.92
CA LEU A 670 16.17 17.73 6.98
C LEU A 670 14.84 18.06 6.32
N PHE A 671 14.30 17.13 5.58
CA PHE A 671 13.02 17.29 4.90
C PHE A 671 12.25 15.96 4.92
N ALA A 672 10.95 16.04 4.80
CA ALA A 672 10.04 14.91 4.69
C ALA A 672 8.96 15.22 3.65
N SER A 673 8.13 14.26 3.36
CA SER A 673 6.96 14.39 2.51
C SER A 673 5.72 14.05 3.33
N ASP A 674 4.63 14.74 3.05
CA ASP A 674 3.32 14.46 3.64
C ASP A 674 2.65 13.17 3.09
N ASN A 675 3.39 12.39 2.30
CA ASN A 675 3.00 11.06 1.87
C ASN A 675 3.33 10.03 2.96
N PHE A 676 2.34 9.69 3.78
CA PHE A 676 2.48 8.71 4.85
C PHE A 676 2.24 7.25 4.38
N VAL A 677 1.78 7.08 3.14
CA VAL A 677 1.58 5.77 2.54
C VAL A 677 2.92 5.25 2.00
N LEU A 678 3.53 4.29 2.68
CA LEU A 678 4.84 3.72 2.36
C LEU A 678 5.93 4.80 2.21
N PRO A 679 6.20 5.60 3.24
CA PRO A 679 7.16 6.70 3.16
C PRO A 679 8.57 6.25 2.78
N GLU A 680 8.95 5.02 3.08
CA GLU A 680 10.21 4.41 2.68
C GLU A 680 10.37 4.20 1.16
N LYS A 681 9.29 4.28 0.38
CA LYS A 681 9.33 4.27 -1.10
C LYS A 681 9.40 5.67 -1.69
N THR A 682 9.28 6.71 -0.89
CA THR A 682 9.38 8.09 -1.33
C THR A 682 10.79 8.39 -1.82
N GLN A 683 10.92 8.92 -3.02
CA GLN A 683 12.20 9.39 -3.56
C GLN A 683 12.27 10.90 -3.49
N TYR A 684 13.39 11.42 -3.01
CA TYR A 684 13.63 12.85 -2.94
C TYR A 684 14.65 13.28 -3.98
N PHE A 685 14.40 14.43 -4.58
CA PHE A 685 15.31 15.09 -5.49
C PHE A 685 15.59 16.48 -4.95
N TYR A 686 16.85 16.88 -4.92
CA TYR A 686 17.24 18.18 -4.41
C TYR A 686 18.25 18.87 -5.33
N LYS A 687 18.25 20.19 -5.28
CA LYS A 687 19.17 21.05 -6.02
C LYS A 687 19.44 22.30 -5.20
N LEU A 688 20.71 22.62 -4.99
CA LEU A 688 21.12 23.90 -4.44
C LEU A 688 21.52 24.82 -5.60
N GLU A 689 20.64 25.74 -5.97
CA GLU A 689 20.94 26.71 -7.05
C GLU A 689 22.07 27.61 -6.63
N GLY A 690 23.01 27.84 -7.55
CA GLY A 690 24.29 28.48 -7.29
C GLY A 690 25.43 27.52 -6.93
N PHE A 691 25.12 26.23 -6.70
CA PHE A 691 26.12 25.20 -6.41
C PHE A 691 25.97 23.95 -7.30
N ASN A 692 24.76 23.41 -7.46
CA ASN A 692 24.51 22.25 -8.32
C ASN A 692 23.91 22.68 -9.67
N GLU A 693 24.42 22.14 -10.77
CA GLU A 693 23.82 22.34 -12.11
C GLU A 693 22.58 21.46 -12.32
N ASN A 694 22.62 20.22 -11.86
CA ASN A 694 21.57 19.21 -12.04
C ASN A 694 20.89 18.86 -10.71
N TRP A 695 19.69 18.28 -10.82
CA TRP A 695 19.00 17.65 -9.70
C TRP A 695 19.78 16.41 -9.25
N LEU A 696 19.96 16.28 -7.96
CA LEU A 696 20.55 15.11 -7.30
C LEU A 696 19.43 14.28 -6.67
N THR A 697 19.59 12.97 -6.65
CA THR A 697 18.66 12.05 -6.01
C THR A 697 19.17 11.70 -4.63
N SER A 698 18.33 11.82 -3.61
CA SER A 698 18.59 11.26 -2.29
C SER A 698 18.13 9.79 -2.27
N MET A 699 18.88 8.91 -1.61
CA MET A 699 18.42 7.56 -1.33
C MET A 699 17.22 7.63 -0.36
N SER A 700 16.31 6.68 -0.45
CA SER A 700 15.04 6.68 0.31
C SER A 700 15.18 6.72 1.84
N ASP A 701 16.32 6.30 2.37
CA ASP A 701 16.68 6.33 3.79
C ASP A 701 17.36 7.65 4.22
N MET A 702 17.73 8.52 3.26
CA MET A 702 18.39 9.80 3.51
C MET A 702 17.47 10.98 3.15
N HIS A 703 16.53 11.32 4.02
CA HIS A 703 15.67 12.50 3.90
C HIS A 703 16.36 13.76 4.45
N ARG A 704 17.63 13.94 4.11
CA ARG A 704 18.48 15.10 4.50
C ARG A 704 19.58 15.36 3.47
N VAL A 705 20.05 16.59 3.45
CA VAL A 705 21.20 16.99 2.67
C VAL A 705 22.18 17.81 3.52
N THR A 706 23.46 17.49 3.43
CA THR A 706 24.52 18.19 4.14
C THR A 706 25.41 18.92 3.16
N TYR A 707 25.64 20.19 3.43
CA TYR A 707 26.59 21.03 2.70
C TYR A 707 27.75 21.44 3.59
N THR A 708 28.94 21.45 2.99
CA THR A 708 30.17 21.83 3.68
C THR A 708 30.96 22.83 2.84
N ASN A 709 31.56 23.82 3.50
CA ASN A 709 32.50 24.77 2.86
C ASN A 709 31.95 25.49 1.62
N LEU A 710 30.67 25.88 1.62
CA LEU A 710 30.14 26.72 0.55
C LEU A 710 30.86 28.08 0.54
N ALA A 711 31.11 28.61 -0.67
CA ALA A 711 31.61 29.95 -0.81
C ALA A 711 30.59 30.98 -0.27
N PRO A 712 31.04 32.16 0.20
CA PRO A 712 30.10 33.24 0.56
C PRO A 712 29.20 33.59 -0.63
N GLY A 713 27.91 33.61 -0.43
CA GLY A 713 26.92 33.86 -1.50
C GLY A 713 25.51 33.54 -1.05
N THR A 714 24.54 33.75 -1.92
CA THR A 714 23.15 33.38 -1.74
C THR A 714 22.85 32.13 -2.57
N TYR A 715 22.22 31.16 -1.95
CA TYR A 715 21.86 29.89 -2.54
C TYR A 715 20.38 29.61 -2.32
N ILE A 716 19.73 28.87 -3.24
CA ILE A 716 18.34 28.46 -3.11
C ILE A 716 18.29 26.93 -3.10
N LEU A 717 17.89 26.35 -1.97
CA LEU A 717 17.65 24.92 -1.88
C LEU A 717 16.24 24.60 -2.39
N LYS A 718 16.17 23.76 -3.42
CA LYS A 718 14.93 23.23 -3.95
C LYS A 718 14.87 21.73 -3.68
N VAL A 719 13.74 21.27 -3.16
CA VAL A 719 13.48 19.85 -2.90
C VAL A 719 12.14 19.48 -3.50
N LYS A 720 12.05 18.31 -4.11
CA LYS A 720 10.82 17.69 -4.59
C LYS A 720 10.79 16.21 -4.23
N ALA A 721 9.63 15.64 -4.12
CA ALA A 721 9.45 14.23 -3.77
C ALA A 721 8.54 13.52 -4.77
N THR A 722 8.69 12.19 -4.88
CA THR A 722 7.65 11.33 -5.47
C THR A 722 6.95 10.58 -4.34
N ASN A 723 5.68 10.22 -4.56
CA ASN A 723 5.00 9.30 -3.65
C ASN A 723 5.46 7.84 -3.87
N SER A 724 4.90 6.89 -3.12
CA SER A 724 5.21 5.46 -3.21
C SER A 724 5.00 4.83 -4.59
N ASP A 725 4.19 5.44 -5.44
CA ASP A 725 3.86 4.99 -6.80
C ASP A 725 4.53 5.83 -7.90
N GLY A 726 5.49 6.71 -7.52
CA GLY A 726 6.33 7.48 -8.45
C GLY A 726 5.70 8.77 -8.98
N TYR A 727 4.55 9.21 -8.48
CA TYR A 727 3.97 10.51 -8.85
C TYR A 727 4.70 11.64 -8.13
N ALA A 728 5.26 12.60 -8.90
CA ALA A 728 6.07 13.68 -8.38
C ALA A 728 5.22 14.88 -7.95
N GLY A 729 5.44 15.36 -6.71
CA GLY A 729 4.98 16.64 -6.17
C GLY A 729 6.12 17.66 -6.16
N THR A 730 5.76 18.93 -6.08
CA THR A 730 6.71 20.07 -6.00
C THR A 730 6.61 20.73 -4.65
#